data_566ed77cf077b664bef14c4c5ea7a373
#
_entry.id   566ed77cf077b664bef14c4c5ea7a373
#
_cell.length_a   1.000
_cell.length_b   1.000
_cell.length_c   1.000
_cell.angle_alpha   90.00
_cell.angle_beta   90.00
_cell.angle_gamma   90.00
#
_symmetry.space_group_name_H-M   'P 1'
#
loop_
_entity.id
_entity.type
_entity.pdbx_description
1 polymer ?
#
loop_
_entity_poly.entity_id
_entity_poly.type
_entity_poly.pdbx_seq_one_letter_code
_entity_poly.pdbx_strand_id
1 'polypeptide(L)'
;MNYKLTITLTALLGLYGCQQEADQAAATAQAEQNSAQTVTEVAAVTSELVSGIDQSGFDESVRPQDDFFDYVNGAWVKETEMPSDKARWGTFDALGEQSQRDVRTLVEEVSTAEGVEAGTPTQKIRDFYNSYMDAEAATAKGVEAIRSDLEAIAAITNLDGVYSAFSSLGMYGVNTPIGLGIFSDMKDPDVNAIYVVQAGLTLPDRDYYLKDDEQFVKGRQLYLKYVTDVFDLAGFENGSDRAERLLDLETKLAEVMWTKEENRDWSKRYNPMNIDQLNQMAPQINWAVGFESAQIPIDSTFLVSQPSYFEAAGKILSDTPLETWKDYLSFQTISTFAPVLGEQFSELSFNFFDKGLSGVDEQEPRWKRAVDSVNENMGELLGQLYVERHFQAESKARMDTMIQNLIKAYEVSILDLDWMSEETKQQALDKLHKFTPKIGYPDKWIDYTKLEVVDGDLITNIKNGRTFAYNREIDKLDKPVDKTEWGMTPQTVNAYYNPVWNEIVFPASILQPPFFNVLADDAVNYGGIGAVIGHEIGHGFDDSGKRFDGDGVLRDWWTAEDAEKFDVRKNALAAQYDGYDVIDGLTINGQFTSGENIGDLGGLSIAYLAYKMSLDGKEAPVIDGWTGDQRFFLGWAQVWRSKARDEETKRRLTVDPHSPPKFRANGAAVNVPAFYEAFDVKEGDGMYLPPEERVKIW
;
A
#
# COMPACT_ATOMS: atom_id res chain seq x y z
N MET A 1 -37.74 -0.27 76.55
CA MET A 1 -38.74 -1.30 76.85
C MET A 1 -39.26 -1.87 75.57
N ASN A 2 -38.91 -3.12 75.29
CA ASN A 2 -39.54 -4.15 74.47
C ASN A 2 -39.61 -3.86 72.93
N TYR A 3 -38.70 -4.48 72.14
CA TYR A 3 -38.75 -5.86 71.57
C TYR A 3 -40.11 -6.27 70.98
N LYS A 4 -40.04 -6.57 69.71
CA LYS A 4 -40.82 -7.39 68.79
C LYS A 4 -41.42 -6.62 67.62
N LEU A 5 -40.65 -6.58 66.54
CA LEU A 5 -41.14 -6.75 65.18
C LEU A 5 -39.96 -6.86 64.20
N THR A 6 -39.29 -8.03 64.21
CA THR A 6 -38.23 -8.31 63.22
C THR A 6 -38.16 -9.82 62.98
N ILE A 7 -39.19 -10.47 62.48
CA ILE A 7 -39.12 -11.85 61.96
C ILE A 7 -40.27 -12.08 60.94
N THR A 8 -40.46 -11.22 59.96
CA THR A 8 -41.40 -11.56 58.86
C THR A 8 -41.01 -10.99 57.51
N LEU A 9 -39.82 -10.40 57.38
CA LEU A 9 -39.39 -9.85 56.10
C LEU A 9 -38.25 -10.62 55.42
N THR A 10 -37.64 -11.59 56.12
CA THR A 10 -36.48 -12.38 55.57
C THR A 10 -36.90 -13.61 54.80
N ALA A 11 -38.15 -14.07 54.92
CA ALA A 11 -38.63 -15.25 54.20
C ALA A 11 -39.19 -14.95 52.79
N LEU A 12 -39.57 -13.70 52.51
CA LEU A 12 -40.07 -13.30 51.15
C LEU A 12 -38.95 -12.90 50.20
N LEU A 13 -37.78 -12.47 50.69
CA LEU A 13 -36.64 -12.12 49.84
C LEU A 13 -35.85 -13.36 49.41
N GLY A 14 -35.89 -14.45 50.15
CA GLY A 14 -35.27 -15.72 49.79
C GLY A 14 -36.00 -16.47 48.66
N LEU A 15 -37.29 -16.31 48.53
CA LEU A 15 -38.08 -16.94 47.46
C LEU A 15 -37.98 -16.19 46.12
N TYR A 16 -37.77 -14.87 46.14
CA TYR A 16 -37.55 -14.09 44.92
C TYR A 16 -36.15 -14.28 44.33
N GLY A 17 -35.13 -14.45 45.15
CA GLY A 17 -33.78 -14.72 44.68
C GLY A 17 -33.63 -16.10 44.02
N CYS A 18 -34.22 -17.13 44.57
CA CYS A 18 -34.22 -18.48 43.99
C CYS A 18 -35.03 -18.59 42.68
N GLN A 19 -36.08 -17.77 42.52
CA GLN A 19 -36.88 -17.75 41.29
C GLN A 19 -36.08 -17.05 40.15
N GLN A 20 -35.38 -15.97 40.48
CA GLN A 20 -34.57 -15.23 39.50
C GLN A 20 -33.31 -16.00 39.03
N GLU A 21 -32.67 -16.75 39.93
CA GLU A 21 -31.56 -17.64 39.57
C GLU A 21 -32.04 -18.86 38.76
N ALA A 22 -33.22 -19.41 39.05
CA ALA A 22 -33.82 -20.50 38.27
C ALA A 22 -34.26 -20.04 36.88
N ASP A 23 -34.84 -18.84 36.75
CA ASP A 23 -35.23 -18.25 35.46
C ASP A 23 -34.01 -17.83 34.61
N GLN A 24 -32.94 -17.37 35.26
CA GLN A 24 -31.68 -17.07 34.56
C GLN A 24 -30.94 -18.35 34.10
N ALA A 25 -30.92 -19.40 34.94
CA ALA A 25 -30.38 -20.70 34.57
C ALA A 25 -31.17 -21.37 33.43
N ALA A 26 -32.51 -21.23 33.44
CA ALA A 26 -33.37 -21.72 32.36
C ALA A 26 -33.19 -20.94 31.08
N ALA A 27 -33.03 -19.61 31.13
CA ALA A 27 -32.73 -18.75 29.96
C ALA A 27 -31.35 -19.04 29.35
N THR A 28 -30.35 -19.30 30.20
CA THR A 28 -28.99 -19.69 29.78
C THR A 28 -28.98 -21.06 29.12
N ALA A 29 -29.65 -22.05 29.72
CA ALA A 29 -29.79 -23.40 29.17
C ALA A 29 -30.60 -23.39 27.83
N GLN A 30 -31.58 -22.51 27.69
CA GLN A 30 -32.37 -22.35 26.48
C GLN A 30 -31.54 -21.65 25.39
N ALA A 31 -30.69 -20.68 25.77
CA ALA A 31 -29.75 -20.02 24.84
C ALA A 31 -28.66 -21.00 24.39
N GLU A 32 -28.11 -21.83 25.28
CA GLU A 32 -27.16 -22.89 24.93
C GLU A 32 -27.78 -23.99 24.07
N GLN A 33 -29.05 -24.39 24.33
CA GLN A 33 -29.77 -25.33 23.46
C GLN A 33 -30.09 -24.72 22.08
N ASN A 34 -30.48 -23.45 22.00
CA ASN A 34 -30.73 -22.76 20.75
C ASN A 34 -29.42 -22.53 19.97
N SER A 35 -28.31 -22.19 20.64
CA SER A 35 -27.00 -22.10 19.99
C SER A 35 -26.49 -23.45 19.51
N ALA A 36 -26.69 -24.53 20.30
CA ALA A 36 -26.34 -25.89 19.89
C ALA A 36 -27.23 -26.40 18.74
N GLN A 37 -28.53 -26.05 18.70
CA GLN A 37 -29.40 -26.37 17.58
C GLN A 37 -29.04 -25.56 16.34
N THR A 38 -28.71 -24.28 16.47
CA THR A 38 -28.28 -23.45 15.34
C THR A 38 -26.92 -23.90 14.79
N VAL A 39 -25.99 -24.29 15.66
CA VAL A 39 -24.70 -24.89 15.23
C VAL A 39 -24.90 -26.27 14.59
N THR A 40 -25.90 -27.06 15.04
CA THR A 40 -26.20 -28.39 14.47
C THR A 40 -26.97 -28.26 13.13
N GLU A 41 -27.80 -27.23 12.97
CA GLU A 41 -28.45 -26.94 11.67
C GLU A 41 -27.50 -26.31 10.66
N VAL A 42 -26.54 -25.47 11.09
CA VAL A 42 -25.48 -24.97 10.21
C VAL A 42 -24.48 -26.08 9.83
N ALA A 43 -24.27 -27.10 10.68
CA ALA A 43 -23.45 -28.25 10.36
C ALA A 43 -24.16 -29.30 9.45
N ALA A 44 -25.43 -29.12 9.13
CA ALA A 44 -26.19 -30.03 8.28
C ALA A 44 -26.53 -29.50 6.86
N VAL A 45 -26.06 -28.27 6.55
CA VAL A 45 -25.95 -27.83 5.16
C VAL A 45 -24.66 -28.43 4.64
N THR A 46 -24.72 -29.64 4.08
CA THR A 46 -23.70 -30.10 3.11
C THR A 46 -23.82 -29.19 1.88
N SER A 47 -23.27 -27.95 1.98
CA SER A 47 -23.03 -27.15 0.79
C SER A 47 -22.07 -27.99 -0.06
N GLU A 48 -22.48 -28.36 -1.26
CA GLU A 48 -21.53 -28.88 -2.23
C GLU A 48 -20.35 -27.90 -2.27
N LEU A 49 -19.14 -28.41 -2.08
CA LEU A 49 -17.93 -27.61 -2.20
C LEU A 49 -17.92 -26.96 -3.58
N VAL A 50 -17.89 -25.63 -3.62
CA VAL A 50 -17.77 -24.89 -4.88
C VAL A 50 -16.28 -24.66 -5.18
N SER A 51 -15.91 -24.68 -6.46
CA SER A 51 -14.52 -24.41 -6.84
C SER A 51 -14.08 -22.99 -6.50
N GLY A 52 -14.99 -22.04 -6.52
CA GLY A 52 -14.66 -20.60 -6.38
C GLY A 52 -14.04 -20.01 -7.66
N ILE A 53 -13.95 -20.78 -8.75
CA ILE A 53 -13.42 -20.34 -10.04
C ILE A 53 -14.53 -19.69 -10.87
N ASP A 54 -14.31 -18.45 -11.30
CA ASP A 54 -15.18 -17.76 -12.24
C ASP A 54 -14.81 -18.13 -13.68
N GLN A 55 -15.50 -19.14 -14.23
CA GLN A 55 -15.28 -19.63 -15.60
C GLN A 55 -15.81 -18.67 -16.68
N SER A 56 -16.63 -17.68 -16.33
CA SER A 56 -17.18 -16.73 -17.31
C SER A 56 -16.11 -15.84 -17.96
N GLY A 57 -14.96 -15.70 -17.29
CA GLY A 57 -13.82 -14.94 -17.82
C GLY A 57 -12.91 -15.71 -18.77
N PHE A 58 -13.14 -17.01 -18.99
CA PHE A 58 -12.25 -17.87 -19.78
C PHE A 58 -12.37 -17.59 -21.28
N ASP A 59 -11.26 -17.56 -21.98
CA ASP A 59 -11.19 -17.56 -23.43
C ASP A 59 -10.82 -18.96 -23.94
N GLU A 60 -11.81 -19.78 -24.23
CA GLU A 60 -11.60 -21.15 -24.72
C GLU A 60 -10.93 -21.23 -26.12
N SER A 61 -10.75 -20.09 -26.80
CA SER A 61 -10.00 -20.04 -28.07
C SER A 61 -8.49 -20.02 -27.86
N VAL A 62 -8.03 -19.73 -26.63
CA VAL A 62 -6.63 -19.76 -26.21
C VAL A 62 -6.36 -21.04 -25.44
N ARG A 63 -5.25 -21.73 -25.74
CA ARG A 63 -4.86 -22.92 -24.97
C ARG A 63 -4.13 -22.48 -23.69
N PRO A 64 -4.41 -23.09 -22.52
CA PRO A 64 -3.68 -22.79 -21.29
C PRO A 64 -2.16 -23.02 -21.39
N GLN A 65 -1.73 -23.88 -22.34
CA GLN A 65 -0.34 -24.17 -22.63
C GLN A 65 0.35 -23.06 -23.44
N ASP A 66 -0.42 -22.21 -24.15
CA ASP A 66 0.14 -21.15 -24.99
C ASP A 66 0.16 -19.79 -24.27
N ASP A 67 -0.91 -19.45 -23.55
CA ASP A 67 -1.01 -18.25 -22.71
C ASP A 67 -2.01 -18.50 -21.58
N PHE A 68 -1.50 -18.74 -20.39
CA PHE A 68 -2.34 -19.12 -19.25
C PHE A 68 -3.20 -17.95 -18.74
N PHE A 69 -2.65 -16.74 -18.71
CA PHE A 69 -3.43 -15.56 -18.31
C PHE A 69 -4.59 -15.31 -19.28
N ASP A 70 -4.31 -15.31 -20.59
CA ASP A 70 -5.34 -15.07 -21.60
C ASP A 70 -6.37 -16.20 -21.65
N TYR A 71 -5.97 -17.45 -21.39
CA TYR A 71 -6.93 -18.56 -21.24
C TYR A 71 -7.91 -18.29 -20.09
N VAL A 72 -7.42 -17.91 -18.91
CA VAL A 72 -8.26 -17.74 -17.71
C VAL A 72 -9.04 -16.43 -17.71
N ASN A 73 -8.49 -15.36 -18.29
CA ASN A 73 -9.02 -14.01 -18.16
C ASN A 73 -9.37 -13.34 -19.50
N GLY A 74 -9.05 -13.98 -20.64
CA GLY A 74 -9.10 -13.35 -21.96
C GLY A 74 -10.48 -12.91 -22.40
N ALA A 75 -11.56 -13.67 -22.10
CA ALA A 75 -12.92 -13.25 -22.39
C ALA A 75 -13.29 -12.03 -21.53
N TRP A 76 -12.98 -12.07 -20.24
CA TRP A 76 -13.21 -10.93 -19.34
C TRP A 76 -12.46 -9.68 -19.81
N VAL A 77 -11.19 -9.80 -20.20
CA VAL A 77 -10.39 -8.66 -20.71
C VAL A 77 -11.01 -8.06 -21.96
N LYS A 78 -11.57 -8.88 -22.86
CA LYS A 78 -12.19 -8.43 -24.11
C LYS A 78 -13.57 -7.80 -23.88
N GLU A 79 -14.38 -8.40 -23.03
CA GLU A 79 -15.80 -8.09 -22.88
C GLU A 79 -16.10 -7.06 -21.79
N THR A 80 -15.25 -6.98 -20.74
CA THR A 80 -15.46 -6.03 -19.66
C THR A 80 -15.12 -4.61 -20.12
N GLU A 81 -16.06 -3.71 -20.00
CA GLU A 81 -15.84 -2.28 -20.22
C GLU A 81 -15.06 -1.68 -19.02
N MET A 82 -14.02 -0.90 -19.32
CA MET A 82 -13.28 -0.19 -18.29
C MET A 82 -14.09 1.01 -17.82
N PRO A 83 -14.29 1.21 -16.50
CA PRO A 83 -14.95 2.43 -16.02
C PRO A 83 -14.22 3.69 -16.48
N SER A 84 -14.98 4.72 -16.86
CA SER A 84 -14.43 5.97 -17.41
C SER A 84 -13.56 6.72 -16.39
N ASP A 85 -13.82 6.50 -15.08
CA ASP A 85 -13.09 7.10 -13.96
C ASP A 85 -11.88 6.27 -13.47
N LYS A 86 -11.47 5.24 -14.22
CA LYS A 86 -10.34 4.37 -13.84
C LYS A 86 -9.26 4.31 -14.92
N ALA A 87 -8.00 4.33 -14.48
CA ALA A 87 -6.84 4.09 -15.34
C ALA A 87 -6.58 2.59 -15.57
N ARG A 88 -7.01 1.77 -14.61
CA ARG A 88 -6.88 0.33 -14.53
C ARG A 88 -8.16 -0.27 -13.99
N TRP A 89 -8.49 -1.48 -14.45
CA TRP A 89 -9.62 -2.23 -13.92
C TRP A 89 -9.31 -3.72 -13.85
N GLY A 90 -9.53 -4.30 -12.70
CA GLY A 90 -9.24 -5.70 -12.45
C GLY A 90 -9.75 -6.16 -11.09
N THR A 91 -9.28 -7.30 -10.62
CA THR A 91 -9.70 -7.91 -9.35
C THR A 91 -9.48 -7.00 -8.15
N PHE A 92 -8.28 -6.45 -8.02
CA PHE A 92 -7.94 -5.50 -6.94
C PHE A 92 -8.80 -4.25 -7.00
N ASP A 93 -8.98 -3.69 -8.20
CA ASP A 93 -9.73 -2.46 -8.41
C ASP A 93 -11.23 -2.64 -8.12
N ALA A 94 -11.81 -3.77 -8.56
CA ALA A 94 -13.21 -4.10 -8.32
C ALA A 94 -13.50 -4.32 -6.82
N LEU A 95 -12.59 -5.00 -6.11
CA LEU A 95 -12.73 -5.20 -4.67
C LEU A 95 -12.49 -3.89 -3.90
N GLY A 96 -11.54 -3.04 -4.35
CA GLY A 96 -11.31 -1.71 -3.81
C GLY A 96 -12.55 -0.81 -3.97
N GLU A 97 -13.17 -0.82 -5.15
CA GLU A 97 -14.42 -0.12 -5.43
C GLU A 97 -15.58 -0.62 -4.55
N GLN A 98 -15.64 -1.93 -4.26
CA GLN A 98 -16.63 -2.47 -3.32
C GLN A 98 -16.35 -1.98 -1.89
N SER A 99 -15.11 -2.04 -1.44
CA SER A 99 -14.70 -1.51 -0.14
C SER A 99 -15.03 -0.02 0.01
N GLN A 100 -14.77 0.78 -1.03
CA GLN A 100 -15.10 2.21 -1.04
C GLN A 100 -16.62 2.46 -0.97
N ARG A 101 -17.45 1.63 -1.63
CA ARG A 101 -18.92 1.68 -1.50
C ARG A 101 -19.41 1.30 -0.10
N ASP A 102 -18.79 0.29 0.50
CA ASP A 102 -19.10 -0.13 1.87
C ASP A 102 -18.77 1.00 2.87
N VAL A 103 -17.59 1.60 2.75
CA VAL A 103 -17.19 2.77 3.54
C VAL A 103 -18.09 3.97 3.27
N ARG A 104 -18.48 4.22 2.01
CA ARG A 104 -19.47 5.27 1.68
C ARG A 104 -20.75 5.10 2.47
N THR A 105 -21.31 3.89 2.52
CA THR A 105 -22.54 3.61 3.26
C THR A 105 -22.39 4.00 4.73
N LEU A 106 -21.27 3.65 5.36
CA LEU A 106 -20.97 4.01 6.74
C LEU A 106 -20.85 5.52 6.94
N VAL A 107 -20.14 6.20 6.05
CA VAL A 107 -19.94 7.65 6.09
C VAL A 107 -21.25 8.40 5.88
N GLU A 108 -22.09 7.98 4.93
CA GLU A 108 -23.40 8.61 4.66
C GLU A 108 -24.38 8.42 5.83
N GLU A 109 -24.39 7.26 6.50
CA GLU A 109 -25.15 7.05 7.74
C GLU A 109 -24.71 8.03 8.85
N VAL A 110 -23.41 8.21 9.02
CA VAL A 110 -22.82 9.14 10.00
C VAL A 110 -23.06 10.59 9.59
N SER A 111 -23.02 10.92 8.31
CA SER A 111 -23.13 12.30 7.78
C SER A 111 -24.49 12.94 8.06
N THR A 112 -25.53 12.14 8.23
CA THR A 112 -26.90 12.58 8.51
C THR A 112 -27.26 12.55 10.00
N ALA A 113 -26.33 12.17 10.89
CA ALA A 113 -26.58 12.06 12.32
C ALA A 113 -26.85 13.43 12.95
N GLU A 114 -27.98 13.55 13.65
CA GLU A 114 -28.40 14.77 14.37
C GLU A 114 -27.99 14.72 15.86
N GLY A 115 -27.80 15.88 16.47
CA GLY A 115 -27.50 15.98 17.90
C GLY A 115 -26.16 15.39 18.33
N VAL A 116 -25.21 15.30 17.40
CA VAL A 116 -23.88 14.72 17.64
C VAL A 116 -23.05 15.65 18.52
N GLU A 117 -22.46 15.11 19.56
CA GLU A 117 -21.57 15.85 20.47
C GLU A 117 -20.26 16.21 19.79
N ALA A 118 -19.77 17.44 20.02
CA ALA A 118 -18.50 17.90 19.47
C ALA A 118 -17.30 17.07 19.98
N GLY A 119 -16.32 16.82 19.12
CA GLY A 119 -15.11 16.05 19.43
C GLY A 119 -15.28 14.52 19.32
N THR A 120 -16.51 14.02 19.08
CA THR A 120 -16.75 12.58 18.89
C THR A 120 -16.28 12.11 17.50
N PRO A 121 -15.93 10.83 17.31
CA PRO A 121 -15.64 10.26 15.99
C PRO A 121 -16.72 10.56 14.95
N THR A 122 -17.99 10.41 15.34
CA THR A 122 -19.16 10.70 14.48
C THR A 122 -19.17 12.16 14.01
N GLN A 123 -18.92 13.13 14.90
CA GLN A 123 -18.84 14.54 14.53
C GLN A 123 -17.70 14.78 13.53
N LYS A 124 -16.52 14.22 13.79
CA LYS A 124 -15.33 14.42 12.93
C LYS A 124 -15.57 13.90 11.51
N ILE A 125 -16.05 12.66 11.38
CA ILE A 125 -16.37 12.07 10.08
C ILE A 125 -17.46 12.88 9.37
N ARG A 126 -18.57 13.20 10.07
CA ARG A 126 -19.70 13.97 9.51
C ARG A 126 -19.25 15.31 8.96
N ASP A 127 -18.59 16.10 9.79
CA ASP A 127 -18.26 17.49 9.46
C ASP A 127 -17.16 17.57 8.38
N PHE A 128 -16.21 16.64 8.39
CA PHE A 128 -15.22 16.55 7.34
C PHE A 128 -15.84 16.17 6.00
N TYR A 129 -16.65 15.10 5.96
CA TYR A 129 -17.30 14.64 4.74
C TYR A 129 -18.25 15.69 4.17
N ASN A 130 -19.09 16.31 5.01
CA ASN A 130 -20.01 17.35 4.59
C ASN A 130 -19.28 18.60 4.08
N SER A 131 -18.15 18.98 4.72
CA SER A 131 -17.29 20.07 4.22
C SER A 131 -16.70 19.76 2.84
N TYR A 132 -16.36 18.50 2.59
CA TYR A 132 -15.87 18.08 1.28
C TYR A 132 -16.99 18.08 0.22
N MET A 133 -18.17 17.62 0.58
CA MET A 133 -19.33 17.55 -0.34
C MET A 133 -19.87 18.93 -0.75
N ASP A 134 -19.60 20.00 0.00
CA ASP A 134 -19.98 21.38 -0.33
C ASP A 134 -19.10 21.96 -1.45
N ALA A 135 -19.43 21.59 -2.70
CA ALA A 135 -18.72 22.05 -3.88
C ALA A 135 -18.86 23.56 -4.10
N GLU A 136 -20.01 24.15 -3.72
CA GLU A 136 -20.29 25.58 -3.92
C GLU A 136 -19.39 26.41 -3.00
N ALA A 137 -19.27 26.04 -1.73
CA ALA A 137 -18.39 26.73 -0.78
C ALA A 137 -16.92 26.61 -1.19
N ALA A 138 -16.46 25.42 -1.62
CA ALA A 138 -15.08 25.21 -2.11
C ALA A 138 -14.79 26.09 -3.34
N THR A 139 -15.69 26.11 -4.32
CA THR A 139 -15.54 26.92 -5.55
C THR A 139 -15.60 28.43 -5.25
N ALA A 140 -16.45 28.86 -4.33
CA ALA A 140 -16.54 30.27 -3.96
C ALA A 140 -15.27 30.78 -3.24
N LYS A 141 -14.60 29.93 -2.44
CA LYS A 141 -13.34 30.26 -1.80
C LYS A 141 -12.16 30.20 -2.80
N GLY A 142 -12.09 29.15 -3.61
CA GLY A 142 -10.98 28.93 -4.55
C GLY A 142 -9.61 29.09 -3.90
N VAL A 143 -8.68 29.76 -4.57
CA VAL A 143 -7.31 29.99 -4.07
C VAL A 143 -7.25 30.85 -2.79
N GLU A 144 -8.31 31.62 -2.47
CA GLU A 144 -8.39 32.39 -1.24
C GLU A 144 -8.31 31.51 0.01
N ALA A 145 -8.72 30.24 -0.08
CA ALA A 145 -8.65 29.30 1.03
C ALA A 145 -7.19 28.99 1.51
N ILE A 146 -6.21 29.25 0.63
CA ILE A 146 -4.75 29.10 0.93
C ILE A 146 -4.02 30.44 0.80
N ARG A 147 -4.72 31.56 0.81
CA ARG A 147 -4.12 32.89 0.63
C ARG A 147 -3.04 33.17 1.64
N SER A 148 -3.24 32.81 2.89
CA SER A 148 -2.25 33.04 3.97
C SER A 148 -0.92 32.32 3.70
N ASP A 149 -0.95 31.12 3.09
CA ASP A 149 0.26 30.36 2.74
C ASP A 149 0.99 31.06 1.60
N LEU A 150 0.26 31.50 0.56
CA LEU A 150 0.84 32.21 -0.57
C LEU A 150 1.44 33.57 -0.17
N GLU A 151 0.79 34.29 0.75
CA GLU A 151 1.33 35.54 1.31
C GLU A 151 2.59 35.30 2.16
N ALA A 152 2.63 34.22 2.95
CA ALA A 152 3.82 33.81 3.69
C ALA A 152 5.00 33.48 2.75
N ILE A 153 4.73 32.77 1.64
CA ILE A 153 5.74 32.48 0.62
C ILE A 153 6.22 33.78 -0.06
N ALA A 154 5.31 34.68 -0.42
CA ALA A 154 5.63 35.95 -1.05
C ALA A 154 6.52 36.84 -0.13
N ALA A 155 6.34 36.74 1.17
CA ALA A 155 7.10 37.50 2.19
C ALA A 155 8.53 36.94 2.41
N ILE A 156 8.91 35.80 1.85
CA ILE A 156 10.27 35.24 1.98
C ILE A 156 11.28 36.20 1.34
N THR A 157 12.35 36.53 2.09
CA THR A 157 13.37 37.49 1.66
C THR A 157 14.76 36.91 1.49
N ASN A 158 15.00 35.68 1.88
CA ASN A 158 16.29 34.99 1.80
C ASN A 158 16.13 33.47 1.77
N LEU A 159 17.24 32.73 1.61
CA LEU A 159 17.22 31.26 1.55
C LEU A 159 16.82 30.59 2.87
N ASP A 160 17.11 31.22 4.03
CA ASP A 160 16.67 30.69 5.32
C ASP A 160 15.15 30.61 5.38
N GLY A 161 14.44 31.60 4.83
CA GLY A 161 12.99 31.58 4.70
C GLY A 161 12.51 30.48 3.74
N VAL A 162 13.29 30.14 2.69
CA VAL A 162 12.98 29.02 1.79
C VAL A 162 13.12 27.69 2.52
N TYR A 163 14.20 27.48 3.28
CA TYR A 163 14.40 26.24 4.06
C TYR A 163 13.34 26.06 5.15
N SER A 164 12.97 27.16 5.82
CA SER A 164 11.84 27.14 6.77
C SER A 164 10.53 26.74 6.08
N ALA A 165 10.27 27.29 4.88
CA ALA A 165 9.06 26.97 4.11
C ALA A 165 9.04 25.52 3.59
N PHE A 166 10.19 24.95 3.20
CA PHE A 166 10.26 23.54 2.83
C PHE A 166 9.72 22.64 3.95
N SER A 167 10.13 22.89 5.18
CA SER A 167 9.72 22.10 6.33
C SER A 167 8.28 22.40 6.76
N SER A 168 7.91 23.67 6.92
CA SER A 168 6.58 24.05 7.39
C SER A 168 5.46 23.70 6.40
N LEU A 169 5.70 23.80 5.10
CA LEU A 169 4.76 23.37 4.06
C LEU A 169 4.78 21.86 3.86
N GLY A 170 5.95 21.21 4.03
CA GLY A 170 6.10 19.76 4.02
C GLY A 170 5.22 19.05 5.05
N MET A 171 4.96 19.67 6.21
CA MET A 171 4.00 19.17 7.21
C MET A 171 2.58 19.00 6.63
N TYR A 172 2.23 19.79 5.63
CA TYR A 172 0.95 19.72 4.93
C TYR A 172 1.01 18.86 3.65
N GLY A 173 2.11 18.11 3.43
CA GLY A 173 2.30 17.28 2.26
C GLY A 173 2.65 18.07 0.99
N VAL A 174 3.05 19.33 1.10
CA VAL A 174 3.56 20.11 -0.04
C VAL A 174 4.91 19.53 -0.45
N ASN A 175 5.06 19.24 -1.73
CA ASN A 175 6.27 18.62 -2.26
C ASN A 175 7.44 19.61 -2.21
N THR A 176 8.57 19.19 -1.66
CA THR A 176 9.79 20.02 -1.50
C THR A 176 11.05 19.19 -1.78
N PRO A 177 12.20 19.79 -2.16
CA PRO A 177 13.39 19.04 -2.51
C PRO A 177 14.01 18.20 -1.38
N ILE A 178 13.61 18.44 -0.14
CA ILE A 178 14.07 17.72 1.05
C ILE A 178 12.88 17.00 1.68
N GLY A 179 12.81 15.71 1.51
CA GLY A 179 11.80 14.87 2.18
C GLY A 179 12.26 14.50 3.59
N LEU A 180 11.36 14.59 4.56
CA LEU A 180 11.57 14.19 5.95
C LEU A 180 10.56 13.11 6.32
N GLY A 181 11.03 12.09 7.06
CA GLY A 181 10.17 11.03 7.58
C GLY A 181 10.71 10.50 8.90
N ILE A 182 9.83 9.94 9.72
CA ILE A 182 10.19 9.28 10.97
C ILE A 182 9.77 7.84 10.89
N PHE A 183 10.71 6.93 11.12
CA PHE A 183 10.48 5.51 11.10
C PHE A 183 11.55 4.80 11.94
N SER A 184 11.41 3.50 12.20
CA SER A 184 12.41 2.73 12.93
C SER A 184 13.78 2.79 12.26
N ASP A 185 14.85 2.90 13.06
CA ASP A 185 16.22 2.80 12.56
C ASP A 185 16.49 1.39 12.01
N MET A 186 17.03 1.30 10.81
CA MET A 186 17.31 0.02 10.13
C MET A 186 18.35 -0.83 10.86
N LYS A 187 19.18 -0.28 11.75
CA LYS A 187 20.17 -1.02 12.54
C LYS A 187 19.83 -1.12 14.02
N ASP A 188 18.80 -0.39 14.46
CA ASP A 188 18.23 -0.50 15.81
C ASP A 188 16.69 -0.39 15.72
N PRO A 189 16.00 -1.48 15.32
CA PRO A 189 14.56 -1.46 15.04
C PRO A 189 13.65 -1.04 16.20
N ASP A 190 14.18 -0.92 17.40
CA ASP A 190 13.44 -0.51 18.59
C ASP A 190 13.52 1.01 18.86
N VAL A 191 14.29 1.74 18.02
CA VAL A 191 14.46 3.19 18.10
C VAL A 191 13.91 3.86 16.85
N ASN A 192 13.20 4.97 17.01
CA ASN A 192 12.75 5.80 15.90
C ASN A 192 13.88 6.74 15.42
N ALA A 193 14.04 6.88 14.10
CA ALA A 193 15.04 7.72 13.48
C ALA A 193 14.41 8.68 12.47
N ILE A 194 15.10 9.79 12.20
CA ILE A 194 14.70 10.79 11.23
C ILE A 194 15.39 10.48 9.90
N TYR A 195 14.60 10.24 8.87
CA TYR A 195 15.08 10.02 7.51
C TYR A 195 15.06 11.31 6.72
N VAL A 196 16.16 11.57 6.03
CA VAL A 196 16.30 12.67 5.08
C VAL A 196 16.45 12.08 3.68
N VAL A 197 15.49 12.37 2.79
CA VAL A 197 15.35 11.71 1.49
C VAL A 197 15.24 12.73 0.35
N GLN A 198 15.74 12.36 -0.83
CA GLN A 198 15.52 13.14 -2.07
C GLN A 198 14.04 13.22 -2.41
N ALA A 199 13.58 14.40 -2.84
CA ALA A 199 12.20 14.67 -3.23
C ALA A 199 12.12 15.90 -4.15
N GLY A 200 10.93 16.39 -4.47
CA GLY A 200 10.72 17.69 -5.08
C GLY A 200 10.41 17.69 -6.58
N LEU A 201 10.20 16.53 -7.21
CA LEU A 201 9.74 16.46 -8.60
C LEU A 201 8.21 16.42 -8.66
N THR A 202 7.62 17.09 -9.65
CA THR A 202 6.18 17.06 -9.92
C THR A 202 5.80 15.91 -10.85
N LEU A 203 6.62 15.62 -11.88
CA LEU A 203 6.46 14.46 -12.73
C LEU A 203 6.88 13.19 -12.00
N PRO A 204 6.33 12.01 -12.36
CA PRO A 204 6.39 10.79 -11.56
C PRO A 204 7.78 10.21 -11.29
N ASP A 205 8.73 10.45 -12.18
CA ASP A 205 10.11 9.95 -12.06
C ASP A 205 11.10 10.89 -12.73
N ARG A 206 12.39 10.85 -12.34
CA ARG A 206 13.46 11.62 -12.95
C ARG A 206 13.58 11.41 -14.46
N ASP A 207 13.24 10.22 -14.95
CA ASP A 207 13.29 9.88 -16.37
C ASP A 207 12.39 10.78 -17.22
N TYR A 208 11.27 11.28 -16.67
CA TYR A 208 10.40 12.24 -17.36
C TYR A 208 11.11 13.55 -17.74
N TYR A 209 12.12 13.95 -16.98
CA TYR A 209 12.91 15.17 -17.21
C TYR A 209 14.09 14.93 -18.15
N LEU A 210 14.66 13.71 -18.16
CA LEU A 210 15.98 13.42 -18.71
C LEU A 210 15.95 12.62 -20.00
N LYS A 211 14.88 11.89 -20.30
CA LYS A 211 14.77 11.06 -21.50
C LYS A 211 13.88 11.70 -22.56
N ASP A 212 14.10 11.31 -23.82
CA ASP A 212 13.40 11.88 -24.99
C ASP A 212 12.41 10.91 -25.65
N ASP A 213 12.08 9.79 -24.99
CA ASP A 213 11.00 8.92 -25.43
C ASP A 213 9.67 9.70 -25.43
N GLU A 214 8.78 9.36 -26.37
CA GLU A 214 7.54 10.08 -26.64
C GLU A 214 6.73 10.37 -25.37
N GLN A 215 6.60 9.39 -24.47
CA GLN A 215 5.88 9.54 -23.21
C GLN A 215 6.48 10.62 -22.29
N PHE A 216 7.81 10.72 -22.24
CA PHE A 216 8.49 11.70 -21.39
C PHE A 216 8.41 13.10 -21.98
N VAL A 217 8.53 13.22 -23.29
CA VAL A 217 8.32 14.51 -23.99
C VAL A 217 6.89 15.00 -23.82
N LYS A 218 5.89 14.12 -23.99
CA LYS A 218 4.47 14.40 -23.70
C LYS A 218 4.28 14.84 -22.25
N GLY A 219 4.91 14.14 -21.29
CA GLY A 219 4.84 14.49 -19.87
C GLY A 219 5.34 15.90 -19.59
N ARG A 220 6.49 16.31 -20.15
CA ARG A 220 7.02 17.69 -20.02
C ARG A 220 6.09 18.74 -20.64
N GLN A 221 5.46 18.43 -21.77
CA GLN A 221 4.49 19.34 -22.39
C GLN A 221 3.24 19.53 -21.52
N LEU A 222 2.73 18.43 -20.95
CA LEU A 222 1.61 18.47 -20.01
C LEU A 222 1.98 19.26 -18.74
N TYR A 223 3.19 19.06 -18.22
CA TYR A 223 3.72 19.81 -17.09
C TYR A 223 3.72 21.31 -17.34
N LEU A 224 4.33 21.77 -18.46
CA LEU A 224 4.37 23.19 -18.81
C LEU A 224 2.97 23.80 -18.90
N LYS A 225 2.03 23.07 -19.52
CA LYS A 225 0.64 23.51 -19.58
C LYS A 225 -0.01 23.60 -18.20
N TYR A 226 0.12 22.56 -17.38
CA TYR A 226 -0.47 22.51 -16.05
C TYR A 226 0.04 23.63 -15.16
N VAL A 227 1.36 23.81 -15.09
CA VAL A 227 1.96 24.87 -14.27
C VAL A 227 1.51 26.25 -14.73
N THR A 228 1.47 26.49 -16.05
CA THR A 228 0.97 27.75 -16.63
C THR A 228 -0.47 28.01 -16.22
N ASP A 229 -1.36 27.02 -16.44
CA ASP A 229 -2.79 27.17 -16.16
C ASP A 229 -3.06 27.37 -14.66
N VAL A 230 -2.30 26.69 -13.78
CA VAL A 230 -2.40 26.87 -12.32
C VAL A 230 -2.04 28.26 -11.89
N PHE A 231 -0.93 28.83 -12.41
CA PHE A 231 -0.53 30.21 -12.10
C PHE A 231 -1.54 31.23 -12.63
N ASP A 232 -1.98 31.08 -13.88
CA ASP A 232 -2.94 31.98 -14.50
C ASP A 232 -4.28 31.98 -13.74
N LEU A 233 -4.79 30.78 -13.38
CA LEU A 233 -6.01 30.64 -12.58
C LEU A 233 -5.88 31.22 -11.18
N ALA A 234 -4.70 31.11 -10.56
CA ALA A 234 -4.41 31.67 -9.24
C ALA A 234 -4.13 33.18 -9.27
N GLY A 235 -4.12 33.81 -10.48
CA GLY A 235 -3.94 35.26 -10.66
C GLY A 235 -2.48 35.73 -10.67
N PHE A 236 -1.52 34.82 -10.89
CA PHE A 236 -0.12 35.20 -11.08
C PHE A 236 0.11 35.64 -12.52
N GLU A 237 0.93 36.67 -12.71
CA GLU A 237 1.35 37.11 -14.04
C GLU A 237 2.46 36.22 -14.61
N ASN A 238 2.56 36.12 -15.94
CA ASN A 238 3.60 35.41 -16.68
C ASN A 238 3.68 33.91 -16.32
N GLY A 239 2.55 33.20 -16.27
CA GLY A 239 2.47 31.79 -15.94
C GLY A 239 3.39 30.90 -16.77
N SER A 240 3.49 31.14 -18.09
CA SER A 240 4.37 30.38 -19.00
C SER A 240 5.86 30.54 -18.67
N ASP A 241 6.33 31.77 -18.41
CA ASP A 241 7.73 32.00 -18.04
C ASP A 241 8.08 31.37 -16.69
N ARG A 242 7.11 31.33 -15.77
CA ARG A 242 7.25 30.62 -14.48
C ARG A 242 7.35 29.12 -14.69
N ALA A 243 6.48 28.56 -15.53
CA ALA A 243 6.48 27.13 -15.85
C ALA A 243 7.81 26.67 -16.46
N GLU A 244 8.38 27.44 -17.39
CA GLU A 244 9.69 27.14 -17.98
C GLU A 244 10.81 27.16 -16.92
N ARG A 245 10.81 28.15 -16.01
CA ARG A 245 11.80 28.20 -14.90
C ARG A 245 11.66 27.04 -13.94
N LEU A 246 10.43 26.60 -13.65
CA LEU A 246 10.22 25.47 -12.75
C LEU A 246 10.62 24.15 -13.40
N LEU A 247 10.32 23.96 -14.70
CA LEU A 247 10.80 22.78 -15.43
C LEU A 247 12.34 22.71 -15.46
N ASP A 248 13.03 23.85 -15.67
CA ASP A 248 14.49 23.92 -15.62
C ASP A 248 15.04 23.58 -14.22
N LEU A 249 14.40 24.09 -13.16
CA LEU A 249 14.77 23.77 -11.78
C LEU A 249 14.59 22.28 -11.45
N GLU A 250 13.41 21.72 -11.74
CA GLU A 250 13.12 20.32 -11.47
C GLU A 250 13.99 19.38 -12.33
N THR A 251 14.34 19.78 -13.57
CA THR A 251 15.32 19.06 -14.41
C THR A 251 16.69 18.99 -13.74
N LYS A 252 17.20 20.11 -13.20
CA LYS A 252 18.46 20.13 -12.47
C LYS A 252 18.44 19.23 -11.21
N LEU A 253 17.32 19.21 -10.50
CA LEU A 253 17.13 18.29 -9.38
C LEU A 253 17.11 16.83 -9.84
N ALA A 254 16.38 16.54 -10.94
CA ALA A 254 16.31 15.21 -11.53
C ALA A 254 17.68 14.66 -11.96
N GLU A 255 18.57 15.52 -12.50
CA GLU A 255 19.92 15.14 -12.91
C GLU A 255 20.75 14.58 -11.76
N VAL A 256 20.58 15.08 -10.55
CA VAL A 256 21.36 14.69 -9.37
C VAL A 256 20.68 13.66 -8.46
N MET A 257 19.42 13.33 -8.70
CA MET A 257 18.70 12.29 -7.97
C MET A 257 19.25 10.89 -8.29
N TRP A 258 19.25 10.02 -7.30
CA TRP A 258 19.47 8.60 -7.49
C TRP A 258 18.35 7.98 -8.32
N THR A 259 18.72 6.96 -9.12
CA THR A 259 17.73 6.19 -9.88
C THR A 259 16.90 5.29 -8.97
N LYS A 260 15.80 4.77 -9.49
CA LYS A 260 14.94 3.81 -8.80
C LYS A 260 15.69 2.52 -8.44
N GLU A 261 16.59 2.07 -9.31
CA GLU A 261 17.44 0.88 -9.08
C GLU A 261 18.46 1.14 -7.96
N GLU A 262 19.10 2.31 -7.93
CA GLU A 262 20.02 2.69 -6.85
C GLU A 262 19.31 2.77 -5.49
N ASN A 263 18.07 3.25 -5.49
CA ASN A 263 17.24 3.37 -4.28
C ASN A 263 16.80 2.02 -3.69
N ARG A 264 16.94 0.90 -4.41
CA ARG A 264 16.67 -0.44 -3.87
C ARG A 264 17.77 -0.94 -2.94
N ASP A 265 18.98 -0.37 -2.97
CA ASP A 265 20.10 -0.78 -2.08
C ASP A 265 20.02 -0.09 -0.71
N TRP A 266 19.36 -0.74 0.24
CA TRP A 266 19.23 -0.25 1.61
C TRP A 266 20.56 0.02 2.31
N SER A 267 21.63 -0.72 1.96
CA SER A 267 22.95 -0.53 2.54
C SER A 267 23.54 0.83 2.18
N LYS A 268 23.30 1.30 0.95
CA LYS A 268 23.74 2.63 0.49
C LYS A 268 22.89 3.75 1.11
N ARG A 269 21.65 3.46 1.46
CA ARG A 269 20.70 4.43 2.04
C ARG A 269 20.91 4.65 3.54
N TYR A 270 21.69 3.82 4.23
CA TYR A 270 21.94 3.94 5.65
C TYR A 270 23.18 4.79 5.94
N ASN A 271 23.01 6.11 6.05
CA ASN A 271 24.09 7.05 6.33
C ASN A 271 23.73 7.92 7.54
N PRO A 272 24.01 7.45 8.78
CA PRO A 272 23.73 8.23 9.99
C PRO A 272 24.64 9.45 10.08
N MET A 273 24.06 10.62 10.27
CA MET A 273 24.75 11.91 10.37
C MET A 273 24.17 12.75 11.52
N ASN A 274 25.04 13.50 12.19
CA ASN A 274 24.63 14.60 13.06
C ASN A 274 24.57 15.91 12.28
N ILE A 275 24.10 16.99 12.93
CA ILE A 275 23.96 18.31 12.30
C ILE A 275 25.26 18.87 11.72
N ASP A 276 26.41 18.63 12.38
CA ASP A 276 27.72 19.11 11.90
C ASP A 276 28.12 18.37 10.61
N GLN A 277 27.85 17.07 10.51
CA GLN A 277 28.10 16.26 9.32
C GLN A 277 27.18 16.67 8.16
N LEU A 278 25.90 16.97 8.43
CA LEU A 278 24.97 17.53 7.44
C LEU A 278 25.48 18.86 6.89
N ASN A 279 25.94 19.75 7.77
CA ASN A 279 26.53 21.05 7.40
C ASN A 279 27.83 20.89 6.59
N GLN A 280 28.61 19.84 6.84
CA GLN A 280 29.80 19.53 6.01
C GLN A 280 29.44 18.96 4.65
N MET A 281 28.43 18.12 4.57
CA MET A 281 27.95 17.49 3.34
C MET A 281 27.35 18.53 2.38
N ALA A 282 26.46 19.38 2.87
CA ALA A 282 25.76 20.39 2.09
C ALA A 282 25.73 21.74 2.84
N PRO A 283 26.88 22.48 2.85
CA PRO A 283 27.03 23.72 3.64
C PRO A 283 26.14 24.87 3.15
N GLN A 284 25.56 24.75 1.97
CA GLN A 284 24.62 25.73 1.40
C GLN A 284 23.23 25.62 2.03
N ILE A 285 22.87 24.47 2.61
CA ILE A 285 21.57 24.24 3.25
C ILE A 285 21.65 24.62 4.71
N ASN A 286 20.79 25.51 5.16
CA ASN A 286 20.64 25.81 6.57
C ASN A 286 19.74 24.77 7.26
N TRP A 287 20.31 23.61 7.53
CA TRP A 287 19.61 22.47 8.14
C TRP A 287 18.92 22.82 9.46
N ALA A 288 19.59 23.63 10.30
CA ALA A 288 19.06 24.00 11.61
C ALA A 288 17.74 24.77 11.50
N VAL A 289 17.64 25.72 10.57
CA VAL A 289 16.40 26.48 10.32
C VAL A 289 15.29 25.57 9.81
N GLY A 290 15.63 24.65 8.88
CA GLY A 290 14.67 23.67 8.39
C GLY A 290 14.13 22.77 9.50
N PHE A 291 15.00 22.19 10.31
CA PHE A 291 14.60 21.28 11.39
C PHE A 291 13.84 21.99 12.52
N GLU A 292 14.22 23.22 12.87
CA GLU A 292 13.45 24.03 13.83
C GLU A 292 12.01 24.25 13.33
N SER A 293 11.85 24.58 12.05
CA SER A 293 10.53 24.77 11.43
C SER A 293 9.73 23.47 11.32
N ALA A 294 10.42 22.34 11.23
CA ALA A 294 9.83 20.99 11.25
C ALA A 294 9.58 20.46 12.68
N GLN A 295 9.90 21.22 13.73
CA GLN A 295 9.86 20.76 15.13
C GLN A 295 10.72 19.52 15.41
N ILE A 296 11.80 19.35 14.63
CA ILE A 296 12.74 18.23 14.75
C ILE A 296 13.92 18.65 15.62
N PRO A 297 14.27 17.89 16.68
CA PRO A 297 15.42 18.19 17.52
C PRO A 297 16.74 18.14 16.73
N ILE A 298 17.55 19.20 16.80
CA ILE A 298 18.81 19.31 16.04
C ILE A 298 19.95 18.43 16.57
N ASP A 299 19.81 17.91 17.77
CA ASP A 299 20.73 16.96 18.40
C ASP A 299 20.41 15.50 18.09
N SER A 300 19.44 15.26 17.20
CA SER A 300 19.08 13.94 16.70
C SER A 300 20.15 13.37 15.76
N THR A 301 20.07 12.06 15.54
CA THR A 301 20.75 11.40 14.41
C THR A 301 19.81 11.38 13.20
N PHE A 302 20.35 11.76 12.04
CA PHE A 302 19.64 11.81 10.77
C PHE A 302 20.14 10.70 9.85
N LEU A 303 19.24 9.88 9.34
CA LEU A 303 19.56 8.86 8.34
C LEU A 303 19.40 9.47 6.94
N VAL A 304 20.51 9.84 6.33
CA VAL A 304 20.52 10.43 4.99
C VAL A 304 20.51 9.32 3.96
N SER A 305 19.43 9.21 3.20
CA SER A 305 19.28 8.11 2.23
C SER A 305 20.12 8.31 0.97
N GLN A 306 20.28 9.54 0.48
CA GLN A 306 21.00 9.85 -0.76
C GLN A 306 22.02 10.99 -0.53
N PRO A 307 23.18 10.74 0.11
CA PRO A 307 24.13 11.81 0.44
C PRO A 307 24.60 12.62 -0.77
N SER A 308 24.93 11.97 -1.90
CA SER A 308 25.40 12.66 -3.10
C SER A 308 24.34 13.57 -3.73
N TYR A 309 23.06 13.24 -3.57
CA TYR A 309 21.99 14.15 -3.97
C TYR A 309 22.06 15.46 -3.18
N PHE A 310 22.17 15.41 -1.86
CA PHE A 310 22.20 16.61 -1.01
C PHE A 310 23.45 17.46 -1.21
N GLU A 311 24.62 16.82 -1.47
CA GLU A 311 25.84 17.54 -1.85
C GLU A 311 25.64 18.39 -3.12
N ALA A 312 24.98 17.82 -4.13
CA ALA A 312 24.71 18.47 -5.40
C ALA A 312 23.52 19.44 -5.33
N ALA A 313 22.41 19.02 -4.69
CA ALA A 313 21.21 19.83 -4.51
C ALA A 313 21.49 21.10 -3.69
N GLY A 314 22.40 21.07 -2.70
CA GLY A 314 22.80 22.23 -1.96
C GLY A 314 23.30 23.38 -2.84
N LYS A 315 24.03 23.08 -3.91
CA LYS A 315 24.47 24.10 -4.90
C LYS A 315 23.30 24.60 -5.74
N ILE A 316 22.43 23.68 -6.22
CA ILE A 316 21.23 24.06 -6.99
C ILE A 316 20.37 25.00 -6.14
N LEU A 317 20.19 24.66 -4.84
CA LEU A 317 19.43 25.47 -3.90
C LEU A 317 20.02 26.89 -3.74
N SER A 318 21.34 27.02 -3.62
CA SER A 318 22.00 28.32 -3.44
C SER A 318 22.09 29.15 -4.75
N ASP A 319 22.23 28.49 -5.90
CA ASP A 319 22.45 29.15 -7.18
C ASP A 319 21.12 29.57 -7.85
N THR A 320 20.00 28.97 -7.42
CA THR A 320 18.66 29.29 -7.94
C THR A 320 18.17 30.63 -7.37
N PRO A 321 17.68 31.56 -8.22
CA PRO A 321 17.13 32.83 -7.77
C PRO A 321 15.99 32.66 -6.78
N LEU A 322 15.94 33.53 -5.76
CA LEU A 322 14.92 33.50 -4.71
C LEU A 322 13.48 33.52 -5.28
N GLU A 323 13.25 34.31 -6.32
CA GLU A 323 11.92 34.35 -6.96
C GLU A 323 11.51 33.02 -7.61
N THR A 324 12.48 32.25 -8.12
CA THR A 324 12.19 30.90 -8.64
C THR A 324 11.76 29.97 -7.51
N TRP A 325 12.35 30.06 -6.31
CA TRP A 325 11.92 29.30 -5.13
C TRP A 325 10.54 29.71 -4.65
N LYS A 326 10.22 31.01 -4.68
CA LYS A 326 8.85 31.46 -4.36
C LYS A 326 7.84 30.93 -5.37
N ASP A 327 8.18 30.95 -6.66
CA ASP A 327 7.34 30.35 -7.70
C ASP A 327 7.14 28.85 -7.45
N TYR A 328 8.22 28.12 -7.19
CA TYR A 328 8.18 26.69 -6.90
C TYR A 328 7.28 26.39 -5.69
N LEU A 329 7.50 27.03 -4.55
CA LEU A 329 6.70 26.85 -3.34
C LEU A 329 5.23 27.21 -3.56
N SER A 330 4.95 28.32 -4.29
CA SER A 330 3.59 28.73 -4.60
C SER A 330 2.89 27.70 -5.49
N PHE A 331 3.57 27.23 -6.56
CA PHE A 331 3.04 26.18 -7.43
C PHE A 331 2.78 24.88 -6.67
N GLN A 332 3.78 24.39 -5.92
CA GLN A 332 3.63 23.13 -5.18
C GLN A 332 2.50 23.22 -4.13
N THR A 333 2.36 24.37 -3.46
CA THR A 333 1.26 24.60 -2.51
C THR A 333 -0.09 24.57 -3.21
N ILE A 334 -0.25 25.31 -4.32
CA ILE A 334 -1.52 25.33 -5.07
C ILE A 334 -1.82 23.92 -5.61
N SER A 335 -0.83 23.25 -6.20
CA SER A 335 -0.98 21.90 -6.77
C SER A 335 -1.40 20.87 -5.72
N THR A 336 -0.82 20.93 -4.51
CA THR A 336 -1.18 20.05 -3.38
C THR A 336 -2.64 20.20 -2.95
N PHE A 337 -3.17 21.40 -2.98
CA PHE A 337 -4.56 21.66 -2.59
C PHE A 337 -5.52 21.75 -3.78
N ALA A 338 -5.03 21.74 -5.03
CA ALA A 338 -5.84 21.89 -6.25
C ALA A 338 -7.09 20.97 -6.28
N PRO A 339 -7.02 19.67 -5.90
CA PRO A 339 -8.18 18.80 -5.89
C PRO A 339 -9.35 19.29 -5.03
N VAL A 340 -9.09 20.20 -4.08
CA VAL A 340 -10.07 20.70 -3.07
C VAL A 340 -10.28 22.22 -3.08
N LEU A 341 -9.58 22.98 -3.96
CA LEU A 341 -9.73 24.43 -4.12
C LEU A 341 -10.93 24.86 -5.01
N GLY A 342 -11.87 23.95 -5.28
CA GLY A 342 -13.02 24.17 -6.15
C GLY A 342 -12.85 23.52 -7.51
N GLU A 343 -13.92 23.64 -8.32
CA GLU A 343 -14.04 22.85 -9.55
C GLU A 343 -12.93 23.12 -10.56
N GLN A 344 -12.59 24.40 -10.82
CA GLN A 344 -11.60 24.75 -11.81
C GLN A 344 -10.19 24.21 -11.48
N PHE A 345 -9.74 24.35 -10.23
CA PHE A 345 -8.44 23.80 -9.81
C PHE A 345 -8.45 22.28 -9.81
N SER A 346 -9.55 21.67 -9.36
CA SER A 346 -9.73 20.22 -9.37
C SER A 346 -9.69 19.64 -10.78
N GLU A 347 -10.28 20.36 -11.77
CA GLU A 347 -10.22 19.98 -13.17
C GLU A 347 -8.81 20.09 -13.76
N LEU A 348 -8.05 21.13 -13.41
CA LEU A 348 -6.65 21.26 -13.84
C LEU A 348 -5.80 20.11 -13.29
N SER A 349 -5.95 19.78 -12.02
CA SER A 349 -5.25 18.64 -11.40
C SER A 349 -5.60 17.32 -12.10
N PHE A 350 -6.90 17.04 -12.27
CA PHE A 350 -7.37 15.86 -12.99
C PHE A 350 -6.82 15.78 -14.42
N ASN A 351 -6.89 16.88 -15.18
CA ASN A 351 -6.43 16.92 -16.57
C ASN A 351 -4.93 16.64 -16.71
N PHE A 352 -4.13 16.95 -15.69
CA PHE A 352 -2.71 16.67 -15.68
C PHE A 352 -2.39 15.27 -15.18
N PHE A 353 -2.73 14.95 -13.92
CA PHE A 353 -2.32 13.72 -13.26
C PHE A 353 -3.07 12.49 -13.76
N ASP A 354 -4.39 12.59 -13.85
CA ASP A 354 -5.23 11.42 -14.15
C ASP A 354 -5.43 11.26 -15.66
N LYS A 355 -5.89 12.28 -16.34
CA LYS A 355 -6.16 12.22 -17.78
C LYS A 355 -4.87 12.24 -18.59
N GLY A 356 -3.96 13.16 -18.29
CA GLY A 356 -2.74 13.39 -19.07
C GLY A 356 -1.70 12.29 -18.92
N LEU A 357 -1.40 11.90 -17.69
CA LEU A 357 -0.35 10.93 -17.36
C LEU A 357 -0.86 9.49 -17.30
N SER A 358 -2.11 9.26 -16.93
CA SER A 358 -2.68 7.91 -16.72
C SER A 358 -3.83 7.55 -17.67
N GLY A 359 -4.26 8.49 -18.54
CA GLY A 359 -5.25 8.23 -19.58
C GLY A 359 -6.71 8.10 -19.08
N VAL A 360 -7.03 8.53 -17.85
CA VAL A 360 -8.39 8.48 -17.31
C VAL A 360 -9.32 9.44 -18.08
N ASP A 361 -10.52 8.98 -18.47
CA ASP A 361 -11.44 9.77 -19.28
C ASP A 361 -12.22 10.79 -18.46
N GLU A 362 -12.74 10.38 -17.29
CA GLU A 362 -13.62 11.17 -16.43
C GLU A 362 -13.10 11.20 -14.99
N GLN A 363 -13.23 12.34 -14.33
CA GLN A 363 -12.87 12.46 -12.92
C GLN A 363 -13.82 11.63 -12.05
N GLU A 364 -13.29 11.00 -11.03
CA GLU A 364 -14.10 10.27 -10.05
C GLU A 364 -15.21 11.16 -9.45
N PRO A 365 -16.41 10.62 -9.23
CA PRO A 365 -17.49 11.32 -8.56
C PRO A 365 -17.03 11.93 -7.23
N ARG A 366 -17.54 13.13 -6.90
CA ARG A 366 -17.11 13.87 -5.69
C ARG A 366 -17.22 13.04 -4.41
N TRP A 367 -18.24 12.19 -4.30
CA TRP A 367 -18.40 11.34 -3.11
C TRP A 367 -17.24 10.35 -2.93
N LYS A 368 -16.66 9.79 -4.01
CA LYS A 368 -15.50 8.90 -3.93
C LYS A 368 -14.30 9.66 -3.37
N ARG A 369 -14.00 10.81 -3.96
CA ARG A 369 -12.92 11.69 -3.51
C ARG A 369 -13.12 12.19 -2.08
N ALA A 370 -14.38 12.38 -1.64
CA ALA A 370 -14.70 12.74 -0.26
C ALA A 370 -14.42 11.58 0.71
N VAL A 371 -14.83 10.36 0.36
CA VAL A 371 -14.56 9.16 1.15
C VAL A 371 -13.06 8.92 1.27
N ASP A 372 -12.31 9.05 0.16
CA ASP A 372 -10.85 8.90 0.16
C ASP A 372 -10.18 9.96 1.03
N SER A 373 -10.64 11.21 0.97
CA SER A 373 -10.09 12.27 1.81
C SER A 373 -10.38 12.07 3.31
N VAL A 374 -11.55 11.53 3.68
CA VAL A 374 -11.83 11.13 5.07
C VAL A 374 -10.90 9.98 5.47
N ASN A 375 -10.71 9.00 4.58
CA ASN A 375 -9.83 7.84 4.81
C ASN A 375 -8.37 8.26 5.01
N GLU A 376 -7.86 9.20 4.22
CA GLU A 376 -6.50 9.72 4.37
C GLU A 376 -6.26 10.44 5.71
N ASN A 377 -7.24 11.18 6.20
CA ASN A 377 -7.08 12.02 7.39
C ASN A 377 -7.51 11.33 8.70
N MET A 378 -8.38 10.32 8.63
CA MET A 378 -8.89 9.60 9.82
C MET A 378 -9.28 8.15 9.52
N GLY A 379 -8.45 7.47 8.73
CA GLY A 379 -8.75 6.15 8.17
C GLY A 379 -9.04 5.06 9.20
N GLU A 380 -8.40 5.07 10.38
CA GLU A 380 -8.71 4.07 11.39
C GLU A 380 -10.04 4.31 12.12
N LEU A 381 -10.60 5.55 12.13
CA LEU A 381 -11.98 5.74 12.58
C LEU A 381 -12.97 5.07 11.64
N LEU A 382 -12.73 5.17 10.32
CA LEU A 382 -13.52 4.42 9.32
C LEU A 382 -13.26 2.92 9.43
N GLY A 383 -12.01 2.52 9.68
CA GLY A 383 -11.60 1.13 9.86
C GLY A 383 -12.35 0.42 10.97
N GLN A 384 -12.59 1.09 12.11
CA GLN A 384 -13.39 0.54 13.21
C GLN A 384 -14.83 0.25 12.75
N LEU A 385 -15.48 1.19 12.09
CA LEU A 385 -16.83 1.00 11.57
C LEU A 385 -16.90 -0.08 10.50
N TYR A 386 -15.89 -0.13 9.62
CA TYR A 386 -15.78 -1.14 8.57
C TYR A 386 -15.67 -2.55 9.13
N VAL A 387 -14.76 -2.76 10.09
CA VAL A 387 -14.52 -4.07 10.71
C VAL A 387 -15.75 -4.58 11.47
N GLU A 388 -16.43 -3.72 12.24
CA GLU A 388 -17.66 -4.09 12.95
C GLU A 388 -18.74 -4.66 12.03
N ARG A 389 -18.80 -4.20 10.77
CA ARG A 389 -19.86 -4.58 9.82
C ARG A 389 -19.43 -5.64 8.82
N HIS A 390 -18.18 -5.62 8.35
CA HIS A 390 -17.75 -6.36 7.18
C HIS A 390 -16.71 -7.46 7.47
N PHE A 391 -16.09 -7.51 8.66
CA PHE A 391 -15.08 -8.52 8.95
C PHE A 391 -15.62 -9.68 9.79
N GLN A 392 -15.33 -10.91 9.33
CA GLN A 392 -15.75 -12.13 10.01
C GLN A 392 -14.59 -12.77 10.77
N ALA A 393 -14.79 -13.10 12.05
CA ALA A 393 -13.77 -13.75 12.89
C ALA A 393 -13.29 -15.10 12.34
N GLU A 394 -14.15 -15.82 11.62
CA GLU A 394 -13.81 -17.09 10.97
C GLU A 394 -12.73 -16.92 9.90
N SER A 395 -12.77 -15.83 9.13
CA SER A 395 -11.74 -15.49 8.14
C SER A 395 -10.37 -15.36 8.78
N LYS A 396 -10.27 -14.70 9.94
CA LYS A 396 -9.01 -14.57 10.69
C LYS A 396 -8.43 -15.93 11.09
N ALA A 397 -9.26 -16.82 11.63
CA ALA A 397 -8.81 -18.13 12.10
C ALA A 397 -8.31 -19.04 10.95
N ARG A 398 -8.98 -19.00 9.78
CA ARG A 398 -8.53 -19.74 8.59
C ARG A 398 -7.24 -19.16 8.02
N MET A 399 -7.10 -17.83 8.00
CA MET A 399 -5.88 -17.15 7.59
C MET A 399 -4.70 -17.53 8.49
N ASP A 400 -4.87 -17.51 9.82
CA ASP A 400 -3.83 -17.96 10.77
C ASP A 400 -3.34 -19.37 10.43
N THR A 401 -4.27 -20.30 10.18
CA THR A 401 -3.93 -21.69 9.80
C THR A 401 -3.15 -21.73 8.49
N MET A 402 -3.57 -20.97 7.50
CA MET A 402 -2.90 -20.91 6.19
C MET A 402 -1.48 -20.34 6.30
N ILE A 403 -1.29 -19.25 7.06
CA ILE A 403 0.03 -18.64 7.32
C ILE A 403 0.96 -19.67 7.97
N GLN A 404 0.49 -20.40 8.99
CA GLN A 404 1.30 -21.44 9.64
C GLN A 404 1.70 -22.56 8.65
N ASN A 405 0.81 -22.94 7.74
CA ASN A 405 1.12 -23.92 6.70
C ASN A 405 2.16 -23.40 5.69
N LEU A 406 2.08 -22.11 5.32
CA LEU A 406 3.06 -21.51 4.43
C LEU A 406 4.43 -21.36 5.11
N ILE A 407 4.50 -20.96 6.38
CA ILE A 407 5.74 -20.92 7.15
C ILE A 407 6.40 -22.31 7.19
N LYS A 408 5.63 -23.38 7.44
CA LYS A 408 6.14 -24.76 7.38
C LYS A 408 6.63 -25.15 5.98
N ALA A 409 5.92 -24.74 4.93
CA ALA A 409 6.33 -25.02 3.56
C ALA A 409 7.62 -24.27 3.20
N TYR A 410 7.79 -23.02 3.63
CA TYR A 410 9.05 -22.29 3.50
C TYR A 410 10.17 -22.98 4.25
N GLU A 411 9.95 -23.46 5.49
CA GLU A 411 10.94 -24.22 6.27
C GLU A 411 11.41 -25.45 5.50
N VAL A 412 10.48 -26.26 4.99
CA VAL A 412 10.79 -27.45 4.19
C VAL A 412 11.60 -27.08 2.95
N SER A 413 11.18 -26.02 2.24
CA SER A 413 11.87 -25.58 1.03
C SER A 413 13.28 -25.08 1.30
N ILE A 414 13.47 -24.22 2.33
CA ILE A 414 14.80 -23.70 2.71
C ILE A 414 15.76 -24.85 3.07
N LEU A 415 15.27 -25.83 3.82
CA LEU A 415 16.08 -27.00 4.20
C LEU A 415 16.50 -27.84 2.98
N ASP A 416 15.67 -27.91 1.95
CA ASP A 416 15.93 -28.69 0.72
C ASP A 416 16.80 -27.94 -0.31
N LEU A 417 17.11 -26.67 -0.12
CA LEU A 417 17.94 -25.91 -1.06
C LEU A 417 19.36 -26.48 -1.14
N ASP A 418 19.79 -26.88 -2.32
CA ASP A 418 21.12 -27.43 -2.60
C ASP A 418 22.20 -26.36 -2.80
N TRP A 419 21.78 -25.13 -3.10
CA TRP A 419 22.69 -24.02 -3.40
C TRP A 419 23.08 -23.18 -2.17
N MET A 420 22.31 -23.26 -1.09
CA MET A 420 22.49 -22.48 0.15
C MET A 420 23.24 -23.29 1.20
N SER A 421 24.24 -22.69 1.84
CA SER A 421 24.98 -23.31 2.95
C SER A 421 24.13 -23.47 4.21
N GLU A 422 24.52 -24.41 5.07
CA GLU A 422 23.84 -24.62 6.36
C GLU A 422 23.88 -23.38 7.25
N GLU A 423 24.95 -22.57 7.19
CA GLU A 423 25.07 -21.31 7.93
C GLU A 423 23.97 -20.33 7.53
N THR A 424 23.79 -20.09 6.22
CA THR A 424 22.76 -19.20 5.70
C THR A 424 21.37 -19.77 5.92
N LYS A 425 21.16 -21.10 5.77
CA LYS A 425 19.87 -21.76 6.08
C LYS A 425 19.44 -21.52 7.53
N GLN A 426 20.34 -21.65 8.51
CA GLN A 426 19.99 -21.40 9.90
C GLN A 426 19.56 -19.94 10.15
N GLN A 427 20.21 -18.97 9.54
CA GLN A 427 19.81 -17.56 9.64
C GLN A 427 18.45 -17.32 8.95
N ALA A 428 18.22 -17.94 7.79
CA ALA A 428 16.95 -17.85 7.07
C ALA A 428 15.80 -18.46 7.89
N LEU A 429 16.02 -19.61 8.54
CA LEU A 429 15.03 -20.24 9.43
C LEU A 429 14.78 -19.41 10.71
N ASP A 430 15.82 -18.81 11.29
CA ASP A 430 15.65 -17.89 12.43
C ASP A 430 14.76 -16.72 12.02
N LYS A 431 15.01 -16.12 10.86
CA LYS A 431 14.17 -15.03 10.32
C LYS A 431 12.74 -15.49 10.05
N LEU A 432 12.58 -16.65 9.40
CA LEU A 432 11.27 -17.20 9.08
C LEU A 432 10.40 -17.42 10.34
N HIS A 433 10.98 -17.94 11.40
CA HIS A 433 10.27 -18.22 12.64
C HIS A 433 9.95 -16.95 13.47
N LYS A 434 10.57 -15.82 13.13
CA LYS A 434 10.33 -14.52 13.78
C LYS A 434 9.34 -13.62 13.01
N PHE A 435 8.79 -14.08 11.89
CA PHE A 435 7.74 -13.33 11.21
C PHE A 435 6.56 -13.10 12.14
N THR A 436 6.09 -11.85 12.18
CA THR A 436 4.90 -11.46 12.93
C THR A 436 3.74 -11.24 11.96
N PRO A 437 2.72 -12.12 11.92
CA PRO A 437 1.55 -11.92 11.08
C PRO A 437 0.55 -10.97 11.76
N LYS A 438 0.00 -10.03 10.98
CA LYS A 438 -1.08 -9.12 11.36
C LYS A 438 -2.26 -9.33 10.41
N ILE A 439 -3.44 -9.66 10.93
CA ILE A 439 -4.58 -10.10 10.12
C ILE A 439 -5.83 -9.31 10.49
N GLY A 440 -6.46 -8.70 9.50
CA GLY A 440 -7.74 -8.03 9.57
C GLY A 440 -7.65 -6.59 10.00
N TYR A 441 -7.28 -6.33 11.26
CA TYR A 441 -7.26 -4.98 11.83
C TYR A 441 -6.32 -4.89 13.05
N PRO A 442 -5.87 -3.66 13.42
CA PRO A 442 -4.97 -3.46 14.57
C PRO A 442 -5.69 -3.72 15.90
N ASP A 443 -4.96 -4.32 16.85
CA ASP A 443 -5.45 -4.50 18.21
C ASP A 443 -5.54 -3.18 19.00
N LYS A 444 -4.76 -2.17 18.57
CA LYS A 444 -4.71 -0.83 19.16
C LYS A 444 -4.96 0.21 18.09
N TRP A 445 -6.06 0.93 18.23
CA TRP A 445 -6.46 1.98 17.30
C TRP A 445 -5.77 3.32 17.61
N ILE A 446 -5.57 4.14 16.56
CA ILE A 446 -5.10 5.52 16.70
C ILE A 446 -6.12 6.33 17.50
N ASP A 447 -5.62 7.08 18.49
CA ASP A 447 -6.43 8.03 19.26
C ASP A 447 -6.53 9.38 18.53
N TYR A 448 -7.68 9.66 17.93
CA TYR A 448 -7.98 10.90 17.21
C TYR A 448 -8.57 12.02 18.10
N THR A 449 -8.53 11.94 19.41
CA THR A 449 -9.11 12.95 20.31
C THR A 449 -8.51 14.34 20.07
N LYS A 450 -7.22 14.42 19.73
CA LYS A 450 -6.51 15.67 19.43
C LYS A 450 -6.80 16.23 18.03
N LEU A 451 -7.40 15.47 17.13
CA LEU A 451 -7.75 15.95 15.80
C LEU A 451 -8.95 16.88 15.89
N GLU A 452 -8.81 18.13 15.47
CA GLU A 452 -9.92 19.08 15.36
C GLU A 452 -10.49 19.09 13.95
N VAL A 453 -11.82 18.96 13.86
CA VAL A 453 -12.56 19.07 12.60
C VAL A 453 -13.61 20.16 12.75
N VAL A 454 -13.61 21.12 11.81
CA VAL A 454 -14.47 22.31 11.79
C VAL A 454 -15.50 22.14 10.69
N ASP A 455 -16.78 22.32 11.03
CA ASP A 455 -17.87 22.26 10.05
C ASP A 455 -17.73 23.37 8.98
N GLY A 456 -17.82 23.00 7.70
CA GLY A 456 -17.79 23.91 6.55
C GLY A 456 -16.40 24.49 6.19
N ASP A 457 -15.30 24.00 6.80
CA ASP A 457 -13.94 24.46 6.45
C ASP A 457 -13.00 23.33 6.03
N LEU A 458 -13.16 22.87 4.79
CA LEU A 458 -12.44 21.73 4.24
C LEU A 458 -10.91 21.89 4.29
N ILE A 459 -10.37 23.07 3.90
CA ILE A 459 -8.92 23.28 3.85
C ILE A 459 -8.30 23.22 5.25
N THR A 460 -8.96 23.85 6.24
CA THR A 460 -8.56 23.75 7.65
C THR A 460 -8.61 22.29 8.12
N ASN A 461 -9.64 21.54 7.76
CA ASN A 461 -9.77 20.13 8.15
C ASN A 461 -8.65 19.26 7.58
N ILE A 462 -8.29 19.43 6.31
CA ILE A 462 -7.17 18.73 5.68
C ILE A 462 -5.83 19.11 6.35
N LYS A 463 -5.60 20.41 6.59
CA LYS A 463 -4.38 20.85 7.29
C LYS A 463 -4.32 20.29 8.71
N ASN A 464 -5.41 20.30 9.45
CA ASN A 464 -5.50 19.73 10.79
C ASN A 464 -5.23 18.22 10.78
N GLY A 465 -5.79 17.48 9.82
CA GLY A 465 -5.54 16.04 9.65
C GLY A 465 -4.07 15.73 9.39
N ARG A 466 -3.45 16.45 8.45
CA ARG A 466 -2.03 16.31 8.12
C ARG A 466 -1.12 16.73 9.28
N THR A 467 -1.44 17.83 9.96
CA THR A 467 -0.73 18.27 11.17
C THR A 467 -0.84 17.25 12.30
N PHE A 468 -2.03 16.68 12.49
CA PHE A 468 -2.24 15.62 13.49
C PHE A 468 -1.37 14.40 13.18
N ALA A 469 -1.34 13.93 11.93
CA ALA A 469 -0.51 12.83 11.50
C ALA A 469 0.99 13.15 11.68
N TYR A 470 1.42 14.33 11.27
CA TYR A 470 2.80 14.79 11.43
C TYR A 470 3.23 14.85 12.91
N ASN A 471 2.43 15.47 13.77
CA ASN A 471 2.73 15.57 15.21
C ASN A 471 2.77 14.20 15.88
N ARG A 472 1.95 13.24 15.41
CA ARG A 472 1.99 11.88 15.90
C ARG A 472 3.34 11.21 15.57
N GLU A 473 3.89 11.46 14.37
CA GLU A 473 5.22 10.96 14.00
C GLU A 473 6.33 11.63 14.83
N ILE A 474 6.30 12.96 15.01
CA ILE A 474 7.25 13.67 15.89
C ILE A 474 7.20 13.12 17.33
N ASP A 475 6.00 12.87 17.85
CA ASP A 475 5.79 12.33 19.19
C ASP A 475 6.42 10.92 19.40
N LYS A 476 6.87 10.24 18.34
CA LYS A 476 7.56 8.94 18.42
C LYS A 476 9.05 9.05 18.72
N LEU A 477 9.70 10.18 18.41
CA LEU A 477 11.17 10.31 18.45
C LEU A 477 11.77 9.96 19.81
N ASP A 478 11.11 10.33 20.92
CA ASP A 478 11.57 10.06 22.28
C ASP A 478 10.93 8.79 22.90
N LYS A 479 10.31 7.93 22.07
CA LYS A 479 9.61 6.73 22.54
C LYS A 479 10.16 5.49 21.88
N PRO A 480 10.08 4.33 22.57
CA PRO A 480 10.29 3.04 21.90
C PRO A 480 9.34 2.87 20.72
N VAL A 481 9.80 2.14 19.71
CA VAL A 481 8.98 1.80 18.54
C VAL A 481 7.74 1.00 18.95
N ASP A 482 6.56 1.44 18.51
CA ASP A 482 5.31 0.72 18.70
C ASP A 482 5.03 -0.20 17.51
N LYS A 483 5.50 -1.44 17.56
CA LYS A 483 5.30 -2.44 16.50
C LYS A 483 3.84 -2.91 16.38
N THR A 484 2.89 -2.39 17.18
CA THR A 484 1.45 -2.69 17.04
C THR A 484 0.79 -1.84 15.95
N GLU A 485 1.42 -0.77 15.50
CA GLU A 485 0.90 0.11 14.45
C GLU A 485 0.84 -0.59 13.08
N TRP A 486 -0.11 -0.17 12.25
CA TRP A 486 -0.30 -0.67 10.89
C TRP A 486 0.01 0.42 9.86
N GLY A 487 0.61 0.03 8.73
CA GLY A 487 0.85 0.91 7.59
C GLY A 487 -0.34 1.05 6.64
N MET A 488 -1.36 0.19 6.79
CA MET A 488 -2.59 0.20 5.98
C MET A 488 -3.83 0.12 6.88
N THR A 489 -4.91 0.76 6.46
CA THR A 489 -6.20 0.67 7.16
C THR A 489 -6.91 -0.64 6.84
N PRO A 490 -7.83 -1.13 7.70
CA PRO A 490 -8.56 -2.39 7.47
C PRO A 490 -9.36 -2.46 6.18
N GLN A 491 -9.82 -1.32 5.67
CA GLN A 491 -10.58 -1.19 4.42
C GLN A 491 -9.69 -1.12 3.17
N THR A 492 -8.37 -1.23 3.30
CA THR A 492 -7.43 -1.28 2.17
C THR A 492 -7.40 -2.66 1.55
N VAL A 493 -7.55 -2.75 0.22
CA VAL A 493 -7.38 -4.00 -0.56
C VAL A 493 -5.93 -4.12 -0.99
N ASN A 494 -5.11 -4.59 -0.10
CA ASN A 494 -3.69 -4.87 -0.32
C ASN A 494 -3.11 -5.70 0.84
N ALA A 495 -1.81 -6.03 0.76
CA ALA A 495 -0.99 -6.61 1.82
C ALA A 495 0.40 -5.97 1.77
N TYR A 496 1.23 -6.18 2.81
CA TYR A 496 2.62 -5.73 2.79
C TYR A 496 3.50 -6.50 3.75
N TYR A 497 4.81 -6.53 3.43
CA TYR A 497 5.89 -6.92 4.33
C TYR A 497 6.68 -5.70 4.81
N ASN A 498 6.99 -5.64 6.10
CA ASN A 498 7.85 -4.62 6.70
C ASN A 498 9.17 -5.25 7.16
N PRO A 499 10.31 -4.98 6.49
CA PRO A 499 11.57 -5.63 6.80
C PRO A 499 12.16 -5.26 8.17
N VAL A 500 11.93 -4.03 8.66
CA VAL A 500 12.48 -3.54 9.93
C VAL A 500 11.72 -4.13 11.14
N TRP A 501 10.45 -4.49 10.95
CA TRP A 501 9.66 -5.16 11.99
C TRP A 501 9.50 -6.66 11.76
N ASN A 502 9.98 -7.16 10.63
CA ASN A 502 9.83 -8.54 10.17
C ASN A 502 8.38 -9.03 10.28
N GLU A 503 7.45 -8.24 9.74
CA GLU A 503 6.01 -8.48 9.82
C GLU A 503 5.34 -8.54 8.45
N ILE A 504 4.29 -9.35 8.34
CA ILE A 504 3.40 -9.45 7.19
C ILE A 504 2.00 -9.02 7.61
N VAL A 505 1.36 -8.18 6.80
CA VAL A 505 0.09 -7.53 7.17
C VAL A 505 -0.96 -7.72 6.08
N PHE A 506 -2.14 -8.20 6.49
CA PHE A 506 -3.28 -8.49 5.62
C PHE A 506 -4.52 -7.76 6.15
N PRO A 507 -4.87 -6.58 5.63
CA PRO A 507 -6.08 -5.85 5.99
C PRO A 507 -7.37 -6.65 5.75
N ALA A 508 -8.44 -6.31 6.47
CA ALA A 508 -9.71 -7.03 6.41
C ALA A 508 -10.29 -7.09 4.98
N SER A 509 -10.13 -6.02 4.21
CA SER A 509 -10.77 -5.87 2.91
C SER A 509 -10.21 -6.80 1.82
N ILE A 510 -8.94 -7.24 1.89
CA ILE A 510 -8.41 -8.23 0.93
C ILE A 510 -8.90 -9.66 1.21
N LEU A 511 -9.42 -9.92 2.43
CA LEU A 511 -9.85 -11.25 2.86
C LEU A 511 -11.26 -11.60 2.36
N GLN A 512 -11.49 -11.37 1.06
CA GLN A 512 -12.75 -11.59 0.35
C GLN A 512 -12.49 -12.21 -1.03
N PRO A 513 -13.51 -12.85 -1.66
CA PRO A 513 -13.36 -13.37 -3.02
C PRO A 513 -12.93 -12.29 -4.02
N PRO A 514 -12.06 -12.63 -5.00
CA PRO A 514 -11.55 -13.96 -5.28
C PRO A 514 -10.23 -14.30 -4.56
N PHE A 515 -9.68 -13.42 -3.71
CA PHE A 515 -8.45 -13.71 -2.96
C PHE A 515 -8.67 -14.80 -1.92
N PHE A 516 -9.71 -14.62 -1.09
CA PHE A 516 -10.07 -15.54 -0.03
C PHE A 516 -11.57 -15.81 -0.02
N ASN A 517 -11.97 -17.06 -0.16
CA ASN A 517 -13.37 -17.47 -0.14
C ASN A 517 -13.58 -18.59 0.88
N VAL A 518 -14.26 -18.27 2.00
CA VAL A 518 -14.56 -19.24 3.06
C VAL A 518 -15.43 -20.41 2.60
N LEU A 519 -16.15 -20.27 1.46
CA LEU A 519 -17.03 -21.30 0.90
C LEU A 519 -16.34 -22.13 -0.18
N ALA A 520 -15.20 -21.68 -0.71
CA ALA A 520 -14.44 -22.40 -1.73
C ALA A 520 -13.54 -23.48 -1.10
N ASP A 521 -13.13 -24.43 -1.96
CA ASP A 521 -12.13 -25.41 -1.57
C ASP A 521 -10.73 -24.78 -1.36
N ASP A 522 -9.88 -25.47 -0.60
CA ASP A 522 -8.57 -24.93 -0.22
C ASP A 522 -7.64 -24.72 -1.42
N ALA A 523 -7.78 -25.47 -2.53
CA ALA A 523 -6.92 -25.30 -3.70
C ALA A 523 -6.96 -23.86 -4.23
N VAL A 524 -8.16 -23.29 -4.37
CA VAL A 524 -8.34 -21.91 -4.85
C VAL A 524 -7.84 -20.88 -3.83
N ASN A 525 -8.10 -21.11 -2.54
CA ASN A 525 -7.63 -20.21 -1.48
C ASN A 525 -6.08 -20.20 -1.38
N TYR A 526 -5.43 -21.37 -1.54
CA TYR A 526 -3.97 -21.42 -1.60
C TYR A 526 -3.41 -20.78 -2.88
N GLY A 527 -4.10 -20.94 -4.04
CA GLY A 527 -3.73 -20.28 -5.29
C GLY A 527 -3.97 -18.77 -5.29
N GLY A 528 -4.97 -18.30 -4.53
CA GLY A 528 -5.30 -16.89 -4.34
C GLY A 528 -4.51 -16.26 -3.18
N ILE A 529 -5.17 -16.10 -2.03
CA ILE A 529 -4.56 -15.44 -0.87
C ILE A 529 -3.33 -16.19 -0.33
N GLY A 530 -3.26 -17.52 -0.47
CA GLY A 530 -2.10 -18.31 -0.06
C GLY A 530 -0.84 -17.90 -0.84
N ALA A 531 -0.95 -17.71 -2.15
CA ALA A 531 0.16 -17.21 -2.96
C ALA A 531 0.54 -15.78 -2.60
N VAL A 532 -0.43 -14.91 -2.24
CA VAL A 532 -0.16 -13.57 -1.73
C VAL A 532 0.56 -13.62 -0.38
N ILE A 533 0.14 -14.48 0.55
CA ILE A 533 0.85 -14.67 1.83
C ILE A 533 2.29 -15.14 1.58
N GLY A 534 2.46 -16.11 0.67
CA GLY A 534 3.76 -16.60 0.28
C GLY A 534 4.64 -15.51 -0.34
N HIS A 535 4.05 -14.61 -1.14
CA HIS A 535 4.69 -13.42 -1.71
C HIS A 535 5.19 -12.47 -0.62
N GLU A 536 4.35 -12.12 0.37
CA GLU A 536 4.75 -11.24 1.47
C GLU A 536 5.85 -11.86 2.34
N ILE A 537 5.78 -13.17 2.64
CA ILE A 537 6.89 -13.86 3.31
C ILE A 537 8.13 -13.84 2.42
N GLY A 538 7.97 -14.02 1.10
CA GLY A 538 9.03 -13.97 0.10
C GLY A 538 9.79 -12.66 0.09
N HIS A 539 9.12 -11.54 0.34
CA HIS A 539 9.79 -10.23 0.50
C HIS A 539 10.79 -10.20 1.64
N GLY A 540 10.68 -11.06 2.65
CA GLY A 540 11.71 -11.23 3.67
C GLY A 540 13.04 -11.76 3.11
N PHE A 541 13.01 -12.38 1.94
CA PHE A 541 14.12 -13.08 1.33
C PHE A 541 14.44 -12.64 -0.11
N ASP A 542 13.77 -11.58 -0.61
CA ASP A 542 14.05 -10.99 -1.91
C ASP A 542 15.38 -10.20 -1.93
N ASP A 543 15.67 -9.48 -3.02
CA ASP A 543 16.89 -8.70 -3.20
C ASP A 543 17.05 -7.56 -2.18
N SER A 544 15.95 -7.07 -1.64
CA SER A 544 15.88 -6.01 -0.63
C SER A 544 15.77 -6.59 0.78
N GLY A 545 14.79 -7.46 1.03
CA GLY A 545 14.51 -8.01 2.36
C GLY A 545 15.59 -8.92 2.90
N LYS A 546 16.36 -9.60 2.03
CA LYS A 546 17.54 -10.40 2.44
C LYS A 546 18.61 -9.59 3.18
N ARG A 547 18.54 -8.26 3.14
CA ARG A 547 19.45 -7.36 3.85
C ARG A 547 19.14 -7.21 5.34
N PHE A 548 17.95 -7.64 5.76
CA PHE A 548 17.48 -7.55 7.13
C PHE A 548 17.42 -8.95 7.75
N ASP A 549 17.90 -9.10 8.98
CA ASP A 549 17.82 -10.36 9.72
C ASP A 549 16.43 -10.60 10.35
N GLY A 550 16.29 -11.66 11.14
CA GLY A 550 15.04 -12.00 11.81
C GLY A 550 14.56 -11.00 12.86
N ASP A 551 15.46 -10.17 13.39
CA ASP A 551 15.13 -9.10 14.35
C ASP A 551 14.87 -7.76 13.65
N GLY A 552 14.91 -7.72 12.30
CA GLY A 552 14.71 -6.53 11.49
C GLY A 552 15.93 -5.63 11.34
N VAL A 553 17.11 -6.13 11.72
CA VAL A 553 18.36 -5.37 11.68
C VAL A 553 19.00 -5.46 10.30
N LEU A 554 19.27 -4.30 9.70
CA LEU A 554 20.03 -4.19 8.45
C LEU A 554 21.48 -4.64 8.67
N ARG A 555 21.79 -5.85 8.25
CA ARG A 555 23.13 -6.44 8.31
C ARG A 555 23.34 -7.52 7.24
N ASP A 556 24.59 -7.78 6.92
CA ASP A 556 24.99 -8.89 6.06
C ASP A 556 25.00 -10.18 6.88
N TRP A 557 24.03 -11.07 6.65
CA TRP A 557 23.91 -12.36 7.34
C TRP A 557 24.09 -13.57 6.41
N TRP A 558 24.27 -13.32 5.12
CA TRP A 558 24.57 -14.31 4.10
C TRP A 558 26.06 -14.58 4.01
N THR A 559 26.46 -15.82 3.69
CA THR A 559 27.82 -16.04 3.23
C THR A 559 28.00 -15.36 1.86
N ALA A 560 29.23 -14.91 1.56
CA ALA A 560 29.52 -14.27 0.26
C ALA A 560 29.21 -15.19 -0.93
N GLU A 561 29.46 -16.52 -0.78
CA GLU A 561 29.17 -17.51 -1.81
C GLU A 561 27.66 -17.68 -2.03
N ASP A 562 26.85 -17.71 -0.97
CA ASP A 562 25.40 -17.84 -1.09
C ASP A 562 24.78 -16.57 -1.66
N ALA A 563 25.30 -15.40 -1.29
CA ALA A 563 24.87 -14.12 -1.87
C ALA A 563 25.11 -14.10 -3.39
N GLU A 564 26.27 -14.57 -3.86
CA GLU A 564 26.59 -14.69 -5.29
C GLU A 564 25.64 -15.67 -6.00
N LYS A 565 25.39 -16.84 -5.40
CA LYS A 565 24.47 -17.84 -5.95
C LYS A 565 23.03 -17.33 -6.03
N PHE A 566 22.60 -16.54 -5.04
CA PHE A 566 21.30 -15.84 -5.08
C PHE A 566 21.26 -14.85 -6.24
N ASP A 567 22.29 -14.00 -6.38
CA ASP A 567 22.36 -12.99 -7.43
C ASP A 567 22.33 -13.58 -8.84
N VAL A 568 22.96 -14.77 -9.04
CA VAL A 568 22.84 -15.51 -10.31
C VAL A 568 21.39 -15.85 -10.62
N ARG A 569 20.62 -16.35 -9.65
CA ARG A 569 19.21 -16.71 -9.82
C ARG A 569 18.32 -15.49 -10.01
N LYS A 570 18.52 -14.45 -9.20
CA LYS A 570 17.85 -13.17 -9.36
C LYS A 570 18.04 -12.59 -10.77
N ASN A 571 19.31 -12.59 -11.25
CA ASN A 571 19.61 -12.04 -12.57
C ASN A 571 19.03 -12.90 -13.71
N ALA A 572 18.96 -14.23 -13.54
CA ALA A 572 18.27 -15.09 -14.50
C ALA A 572 16.76 -14.78 -14.57
N LEU A 573 16.12 -14.59 -13.41
CA LEU A 573 14.71 -14.18 -13.37
C LEU A 573 14.52 -12.78 -13.98
N ALA A 574 15.37 -11.82 -13.65
CA ALA A 574 15.32 -10.48 -14.24
C ALA A 574 15.45 -10.54 -15.77
N ALA A 575 16.38 -11.33 -16.30
CA ALA A 575 16.54 -11.50 -17.75
C ALA A 575 15.32 -12.14 -18.42
N GLN A 576 14.62 -13.07 -17.75
CA GLN A 576 13.34 -13.61 -18.23
C GLN A 576 12.32 -12.49 -18.42
N TYR A 577 12.18 -11.61 -17.42
CA TYR A 577 11.19 -10.50 -17.47
C TYR A 577 11.60 -9.40 -18.45
N ASP A 578 12.90 -9.08 -18.61
CA ASP A 578 13.40 -8.16 -19.63
C ASP A 578 12.98 -8.59 -21.06
N GLY A 579 12.76 -9.87 -21.28
CA GLY A 579 12.32 -10.44 -22.55
C GLY A 579 10.84 -10.24 -22.87
N TYR A 580 10.00 -9.77 -21.93
CA TYR A 580 8.58 -9.59 -22.16
C TYR A 580 8.26 -8.22 -22.78
N ASP A 581 7.78 -8.23 -24.02
CA ASP A 581 7.19 -7.05 -24.68
C ASP A 581 5.78 -6.78 -24.10
N VAL A 582 5.57 -5.59 -23.60
CA VAL A 582 4.32 -5.19 -22.94
C VAL A 582 3.44 -4.38 -23.87
N ILE A 583 3.96 -3.29 -24.43
CA ILE A 583 3.24 -2.35 -25.28
C ILE A 583 4.22 -1.56 -26.16
N ASP A 584 3.94 -1.45 -27.46
CA ASP A 584 4.70 -0.63 -28.42
C ASP A 584 6.22 -0.91 -28.43
N GLY A 585 6.65 -2.15 -28.12
CA GLY A 585 8.06 -2.54 -27.99
C GLY A 585 8.72 -2.11 -26.67
N LEU A 586 7.95 -1.59 -25.71
CA LEU A 586 8.42 -1.36 -24.34
C LEU A 586 8.39 -2.67 -23.56
N THR A 587 9.51 -2.99 -22.92
CA THR A 587 9.67 -4.20 -22.11
C THR A 587 9.63 -3.88 -20.62
N ILE A 588 9.53 -4.93 -19.80
CA ILE A 588 9.66 -4.83 -18.34
C ILE A 588 11.12 -4.52 -18.01
N ASN A 589 11.38 -3.70 -17.00
CA ASN A 589 12.70 -3.57 -16.39
C ASN A 589 12.86 -4.66 -15.31
N GLY A 590 13.42 -5.82 -15.69
CA GLY A 590 13.52 -6.98 -14.82
C GLY A 590 14.38 -6.76 -13.57
N GLN A 591 15.36 -5.85 -13.62
CA GLN A 591 16.16 -5.49 -12.43
C GLN A 591 15.33 -4.65 -11.45
N PHE A 592 14.54 -3.72 -11.94
CA PHE A 592 13.66 -2.89 -11.09
C PHE A 592 12.54 -3.72 -10.47
N THR A 593 11.96 -4.66 -11.23
CA THR A 593 10.85 -5.52 -10.79
C THR A 593 11.31 -6.81 -10.10
N SER A 594 12.63 -7.03 -9.90
CA SER A 594 13.17 -8.30 -9.42
C SER A 594 12.61 -8.74 -8.07
N GLY A 595 12.45 -7.84 -7.09
CA GLY A 595 11.90 -8.18 -5.78
C GLY A 595 10.48 -8.71 -5.87
N GLU A 596 9.63 -8.03 -6.63
CA GLU A 596 8.23 -8.43 -6.86
C GLU A 596 8.14 -9.77 -7.60
N ASN A 597 8.97 -9.96 -8.62
CA ASN A 597 8.99 -11.21 -9.38
C ASN A 597 9.53 -12.39 -8.54
N ILE A 598 10.46 -12.15 -7.61
CA ILE A 598 10.92 -13.15 -6.62
C ILE A 598 9.79 -13.48 -5.64
N GLY A 599 9.07 -12.47 -5.17
CA GLY A 599 7.89 -12.64 -4.32
C GLY A 599 6.81 -13.49 -4.99
N ASP A 600 6.49 -13.21 -6.26
CA ASP A 600 5.51 -13.98 -7.03
C ASP A 600 5.92 -15.44 -7.26
N LEU A 601 7.16 -15.66 -7.71
CA LEU A 601 7.68 -17.00 -7.97
C LEU A 601 7.76 -17.83 -6.68
N GLY A 602 8.32 -17.23 -5.61
CA GLY A 602 8.40 -17.85 -4.30
C GLY A 602 7.03 -18.12 -3.71
N GLY A 603 6.16 -17.10 -3.74
CA GLY A 603 4.80 -17.17 -3.24
C GLY A 603 3.98 -18.29 -3.89
N LEU A 604 3.99 -18.35 -5.23
CA LEU A 604 3.29 -19.40 -5.98
C LEU A 604 3.85 -20.80 -5.66
N SER A 605 5.18 -20.96 -5.66
CA SER A 605 5.83 -22.25 -5.42
C SER A 605 5.58 -22.77 -4.00
N ILE A 606 5.74 -21.91 -3.00
CA ILE A 606 5.55 -22.26 -1.59
C ILE A 606 4.08 -22.47 -1.25
N ALA A 607 3.17 -21.67 -1.82
CA ALA A 607 1.74 -21.87 -1.63
C ALA A 607 1.28 -23.22 -2.22
N TYR A 608 1.83 -23.63 -3.37
CA TYR A 608 1.57 -24.96 -3.92
C TYR A 608 2.07 -26.07 -2.99
N LEU A 609 3.30 -25.94 -2.47
CA LEU A 609 3.83 -26.90 -1.49
C LEU A 609 2.96 -26.97 -0.23
N ALA A 610 2.57 -25.81 0.32
CA ALA A 610 1.69 -25.73 1.50
C ALA A 610 0.30 -26.38 1.22
N TYR A 611 -0.26 -26.13 0.03
CA TYR A 611 -1.48 -26.79 -0.41
C TYR A 611 -1.33 -28.32 -0.44
N LYS A 612 -0.27 -28.84 -1.05
CA LYS A 612 -0.03 -30.30 -1.08
C LYS A 612 0.18 -30.88 0.31
N MET A 613 0.86 -30.16 1.21
CA MET A 613 1.02 -30.57 2.61
C MET A 613 -0.31 -30.58 3.36
N SER A 614 -1.20 -29.62 3.11
CA SER A 614 -2.53 -29.53 3.75
C SER A 614 -3.44 -30.71 3.41
N LEU A 615 -3.23 -31.36 2.28
CA LEU A 615 -3.99 -32.56 1.88
C LEU A 615 -3.66 -33.81 2.70
N ASP A 616 -2.58 -33.80 3.51
CA ASP A 616 -2.15 -34.92 4.37
C ASP A 616 -2.10 -36.27 3.60
N GLY A 617 -1.56 -36.23 2.36
CA GLY A 617 -1.42 -37.38 1.48
C GLY A 617 -2.72 -37.85 0.81
N LYS A 618 -3.82 -37.13 0.97
CA LYS A 618 -5.10 -37.44 0.30
C LYS A 618 -5.15 -36.78 -1.08
N GLU A 619 -5.92 -37.39 -1.97
CA GLU A 619 -6.22 -36.78 -3.26
C GLU A 619 -7.28 -35.67 -3.09
N ALA A 620 -7.06 -34.54 -3.74
CA ALA A 620 -8.07 -33.50 -3.81
C ALA A 620 -9.24 -33.93 -4.71
N PRO A 621 -10.50 -33.58 -4.39
CA PRO A 621 -11.64 -33.88 -5.24
C PRO A 621 -11.53 -33.13 -6.58
N VAL A 622 -12.12 -33.70 -7.62
CA VAL A 622 -12.41 -32.97 -8.86
C VAL A 622 -13.70 -32.17 -8.66
N ILE A 623 -13.63 -30.85 -8.83
CA ILE A 623 -14.76 -29.93 -8.67
C ILE A 623 -14.89 -29.10 -9.96
N ASP A 624 -16.09 -28.98 -10.51
CA ASP A 624 -16.39 -28.26 -11.76
C ASP A 624 -15.52 -28.72 -12.95
N GLY A 625 -15.11 -30.00 -12.94
CA GLY A 625 -14.27 -30.61 -13.98
C GLY A 625 -12.77 -30.40 -13.81
N TRP A 626 -12.32 -29.65 -12.79
CA TRP A 626 -10.90 -29.31 -12.52
C TRP A 626 -10.33 -30.14 -11.37
N THR A 627 -9.10 -30.63 -11.55
CA THR A 627 -8.32 -31.23 -10.45
C THR A 627 -7.95 -30.16 -9.40
N GLY A 628 -7.53 -30.59 -8.21
CA GLY A 628 -7.07 -29.63 -7.18
C GLY A 628 -5.89 -28.80 -7.65
N ASP A 629 -4.93 -29.42 -8.35
CA ASP A 629 -3.75 -28.71 -8.87
C ASP A 629 -4.13 -27.69 -9.95
N GLN A 630 -5.07 -28.03 -10.83
CA GLN A 630 -5.61 -27.07 -11.81
C GLN A 630 -6.31 -25.90 -11.14
N ARG A 631 -7.19 -26.16 -10.14
CA ARG A 631 -7.87 -25.09 -9.41
C ARG A 631 -6.93 -24.17 -8.67
N PHE A 632 -5.82 -24.69 -8.15
CA PHE A 632 -4.78 -23.88 -7.53
C PHE A 632 -4.23 -22.83 -8.51
N PHE A 633 -3.77 -23.26 -9.69
CA PHE A 633 -3.24 -22.31 -10.68
C PHE A 633 -4.32 -21.40 -11.29
N LEU A 634 -5.54 -21.91 -11.46
CA LEU A 634 -6.67 -21.09 -11.91
C LEU A 634 -6.97 -19.97 -10.91
N GLY A 635 -6.95 -20.25 -9.60
CA GLY A 635 -7.07 -19.26 -8.54
C GLY A 635 -5.99 -18.19 -8.64
N TRP A 636 -4.73 -18.61 -8.82
CA TRP A 636 -3.60 -17.70 -9.05
C TRP A 636 -3.83 -16.76 -10.24
N ALA A 637 -4.20 -17.29 -11.39
CA ALA A 637 -4.41 -16.45 -12.57
C ALA A 637 -5.58 -15.48 -12.43
N GLN A 638 -6.64 -15.86 -11.68
CA GLN A 638 -7.81 -15.00 -11.49
C GLN A 638 -7.55 -13.81 -10.58
N VAL A 639 -6.69 -13.91 -9.57
CA VAL A 639 -6.34 -12.75 -8.73
C VAL A 639 -5.60 -11.68 -9.53
N TRP A 640 -4.92 -12.04 -10.61
CA TRP A 640 -4.21 -11.12 -11.50
C TRP A 640 -5.08 -10.59 -12.66
N ARG A 641 -6.35 -10.99 -12.76
CA ARG A 641 -7.28 -10.47 -13.77
C ARG A 641 -7.28 -8.94 -13.75
N SER A 642 -6.82 -8.32 -14.84
CA SER A 642 -6.73 -6.86 -14.95
C SER A 642 -6.50 -6.42 -16.38
N LYS A 643 -6.89 -5.19 -16.68
CA LYS A 643 -6.53 -4.43 -17.87
C LYS A 643 -6.28 -2.97 -17.49
N ALA A 644 -5.47 -2.27 -18.27
CA ALA A 644 -5.10 -0.88 -18.03
C ALA A 644 -5.16 -0.07 -19.34
N ARG A 645 -5.24 1.25 -19.21
CA ARG A 645 -5.08 2.17 -20.33
C ARG A 645 -3.63 2.20 -20.78
N ASP A 646 -3.38 2.54 -22.02
CA ASP A 646 -2.02 2.53 -22.59
C ASP A 646 -1.10 3.50 -21.86
N GLU A 647 -1.57 4.71 -21.54
CA GLU A 647 -0.83 5.69 -20.77
C GLU A 647 -0.45 5.16 -19.38
N GLU A 648 -1.39 4.54 -18.69
CA GLU A 648 -1.15 3.94 -17.37
C GLU A 648 -0.17 2.77 -17.47
N THR A 649 -0.29 1.93 -18.49
CA THR A 649 0.65 0.83 -18.72
C THR A 649 2.08 1.37 -18.91
N LYS A 650 2.26 2.38 -19.76
CA LYS A 650 3.56 3.03 -20.02
C LYS A 650 4.12 3.72 -18.76
N ARG A 651 3.25 4.42 -18.01
CA ARG A 651 3.62 5.06 -16.75
C ARG A 651 4.10 4.03 -15.73
N ARG A 652 3.35 2.94 -15.53
CA ARG A 652 3.70 1.87 -14.57
C ARG A 652 5.01 1.18 -14.92
N LEU A 653 5.32 0.93 -16.18
CA LEU A 653 6.63 0.40 -16.59
C LEU A 653 7.81 1.28 -16.14
N THR A 654 7.56 2.57 -15.90
CA THR A 654 8.59 3.51 -15.42
C THR A 654 8.66 3.57 -13.90
N VAL A 655 7.51 3.58 -13.19
CA VAL A 655 7.47 3.96 -11.76
C VAL A 655 7.08 2.83 -10.82
N ASP A 656 6.50 1.74 -11.32
CA ASP A 656 5.96 0.66 -10.51
C ASP A 656 6.95 -0.53 -10.46
N PRO A 657 7.36 -0.98 -9.26
CA PRO A 657 8.24 -2.14 -9.14
C PRO A 657 7.54 -3.47 -9.49
N HIS A 658 6.21 -3.47 -9.67
CA HIS A 658 5.47 -4.66 -10.06
C HIS A 658 5.43 -4.82 -11.58
N SER A 659 5.67 -6.04 -12.04
CA SER A 659 5.42 -6.43 -13.42
C SER A 659 3.93 -6.34 -13.76
N PRO A 660 3.52 -6.08 -15.03
CA PRO A 660 2.12 -6.08 -15.39
C PRO A 660 1.44 -7.41 -15.07
N PRO A 661 0.15 -7.42 -14.69
CA PRO A 661 -0.57 -8.60 -14.16
C PRO A 661 -0.46 -9.87 -15.01
N LYS A 662 -0.51 -9.76 -16.33
CA LYS A 662 -0.30 -10.88 -17.25
C LYS A 662 1.05 -11.58 -17.01
N PHE A 663 2.10 -10.81 -16.82
CA PHE A 663 3.45 -11.35 -16.64
C PHE A 663 3.69 -11.79 -15.19
N ARG A 664 2.98 -11.27 -14.20
CA ARG A 664 2.94 -11.83 -12.85
C ARG A 664 2.34 -13.24 -12.88
N ALA A 665 1.20 -13.42 -13.55
CA ALA A 665 0.55 -14.71 -13.67
C ALA A 665 1.39 -15.73 -14.46
N ASN A 666 1.76 -15.40 -15.69
CA ASN A 666 2.46 -16.30 -16.60
C ASN A 666 3.94 -16.49 -16.21
N GLY A 667 4.64 -15.40 -15.91
CA GLY A 667 6.08 -15.40 -15.65
C GLY A 667 6.48 -16.17 -14.39
N ALA A 668 5.62 -16.22 -13.36
CA ALA A 668 5.81 -17.10 -12.22
C ALA A 668 5.50 -18.55 -12.58
N ALA A 669 4.36 -18.83 -13.24
CA ALA A 669 3.88 -20.17 -13.53
C ALA A 669 4.84 -20.99 -14.41
N VAL A 670 5.50 -20.38 -15.41
CA VAL A 670 6.45 -21.07 -16.31
C VAL A 670 7.68 -21.65 -15.59
N ASN A 671 7.96 -21.22 -14.38
CA ASN A 671 9.05 -21.73 -13.55
C ASN A 671 8.62 -22.89 -12.63
N VAL A 672 7.31 -23.14 -12.46
CA VAL A 672 6.80 -24.12 -11.49
C VAL A 672 6.54 -25.47 -12.16
N PRO A 673 7.28 -26.54 -11.83
CA PRO A 673 7.12 -27.87 -12.49
C PRO A 673 5.68 -28.40 -12.43
N ALA A 674 4.97 -28.19 -11.32
CA ALA A 674 3.60 -28.67 -11.15
C ALA A 674 2.61 -28.02 -12.13
N PHE A 675 2.88 -26.81 -12.64
CA PHE A 675 2.08 -26.18 -13.69
C PHE A 675 2.10 -27.01 -14.99
N TYR A 676 3.28 -27.53 -15.35
CA TYR A 676 3.43 -28.38 -16.54
C TYR A 676 2.64 -29.68 -16.43
N GLU A 677 2.63 -30.29 -15.25
CA GLU A 677 1.86 -31.51 -14.98
C GLU A 677 0.35 -31.24 -14.99
N ALA A 678 -0.09 -30.12 -14.38
CA ALA A 678 -1.51 -29.76 -14.27
C ALA A 678 -2.15 -29.47 -15.63
N PHE A 679 -1.40 -28.84 -16.55
CA PHE A 679 -1.93 -28.41 -17.86
C PHE A 679 -1.29 -29.12 -19.07
N ASP A 680 -0.49 -30.17 -18.86
CA ASP A 680 0.16 -30.95 -19.94
C ASP A 680 1.01 -30.06 -20.90
N VAL A 681 1.77 -29.09 -20.34
CA VAL A 681 2.63 -28.17 -21.10
C VAL A 681 3.87 -28.90 -21.62
N LYS A 682 4.18 -28.73 -22.90
CA LYS A 682 5.26 -29.45 -23.62
C LYS A 682 6.13 -28.51 -24.43
N GLU A 683 7.29 -29.01 -24.83
CA GLU A 683 8.18 -28.30 -25.76
C GLU A 683 7.41 -27.87 -27.02
N GLY A 684 7.51 -26.58 -27.35
CA GLY A 684 6.81 -25.94 -28.44
C GLY A 684 5.52 -25.20 -28.06
N ASP A 685 5.02 -25.36 -26.83
CA ASP A 685 3.92 -24.56 -26.29
C ASP A 685 4.43 -23.18 -25.83
N GLY A 686 3.59 -22.16 -25.86
CA GLY A 686 3.95 -20.76 -25.50
C GLY A 686 4.36 -20.58 -24.03
N MET A 687 3.81 -21.42 -23.12
CA MET A 687 4.13 -21.43 -21.69
C MET A 687 5.31 -22.39 -21.37
N TYR A 688 6.00 -22.94 -22.39
CA TYR A 688 7.11 -23.85 -22.16
C TYR A 688 8.42 -23.10 -21.96
N LEU A 689 9.08 -23.36 -20.85
CA LEU A 689 10.44 -22.97 -20.57
C LEU A 689 11.28 -24.23 -20.34
N PRO A 690 12.44 -24.42 -21.00
CA PRO A 690 13.31 -25.58 -20.77
C PRO A 690 13.65 -25.74 -19.29
N PRO A 691 13.73 -26.96 -18.75
CA PRO A 691 13.99 -27.19 -17.33
C PRO A 691 15.24 -26.49 -16.79
N GLU A 692 16.31 -26.37 -17.62
CA GLU A 692 17.56 -25.69 -17.29
C GLU A 692 17.45 -24.17 -17.25
N GLU A 693 16.40 -23.60 -17.85
CA GLU A 693 16.13 -22.16 -17.87
C GLU A 693 15.14 -21.75 -16.77
N ARG A 694 14.44 -22.74 -16.16
CA ARG A 694 13.49 -22.45 -15.05
C ARG A 694 14.23 -22.00 -13.82
N VAL A 695 13.82 -20.86 -13.31
CA VAL A 695 14.42 -20.31 -12.09
C VAL A 695 13.76 -20.92 -10.86
N LYS A 696 14.58 -21.48 -9.96
CA LYS A 696 14.16 -21.87 -8.62
C LYS A 696 15.01 -21.09 -7.61
N ILE A 697 14.37 -20.28 -6.77
CA ILE A 697 15.02 -19.55 -5.69
C ILE A 697 14.72 -20.24 -4.36
N TRP A 698 13.43 -20.42 -4.04
CA TRP A 698 12.93 -21.06 -2.81
C TRP A 698 12.28 -22.41 -3.06
#